data_6aa972bd77fa1d2adb106c44c6c908c9
#
_entry.id   6aa972bd77fa1d2adb106c44c6c908c9
#
_cell.length_a   1.000
_cell.length_b   1.000
_cell.length_c   1.000
_cell.angle_alpha   90.00
_cell.angle_beta   90.00
_cell.angle_gamma   90.00
#
_symmetry.space_group_name_H-M   'P 1'
#
loop_
_entity.id
_entity.type
_entity.pdbx_description
1 polymer ?
#
loop_
_entity_poly.entity_id
_entity_poly.type
_entity_poly.pdbx_seq_one_letter_code
_entity_poly.pdbx_strand_id
1 'polypeptide(L)'
;MADINLTEGDDTFEHEKGKPWANIRGLGGKDKIIIHGNANVVGGAGDDTIINDVFDWFSGGVAYWDSPASIYVDLEAGYALDGFGSRDTLVNIRSIHTGGRSGDVILGSSKSDQIFANGFKPGNKNSGTIEINLRGGNDVVCFHDLRLQDVKVTVTSDGKAVTVTSNSGYRAIISNVEALQFIQPSPTGDVNQTYQIKDLIDFIKVGAATLIDKPTDGWSNGSAKALTFSFMNAVPAYGGGEGGTGFVVPNEAYKLAVNMILGRLWLETGLSFTEVADTATSYGDLRFGTNQQTTTKGYAYIPGQTPDARAGDVWLDVETLQLLSPGQEGWEVLLHEIGHALGLSHPKAESSSTTATVLLDEWNDNGYTVMSSFQSPSKLWQSWFGALDIQALQSLYGTGRPLATGNDSYMFGNSQGQSLSTLRDAGGTDFLDLSKNSLGAYVDLKPGSFSSIGITAQGFGAYNNVFIDSSTTIENVIGTAYDDVIFGNDANNLIYEWGGNDVIDGRGGVNTVVYVGKRSDYNINTSEIAKHWLVEGKNGAMGSDDLTNVKLLQFADAKVSLDVDGNPAMAAKMIGVILGGQWVSNLFIAGLALSVLDTGSTPAQLAKLGLDSSMFVGMAGSSGNKDFYNLVYKNVYGALPDAATLQSALVQLDSGAKTQADMVLQMLDTAQNLKNIDLVGIQLHGFDYLS
;
A
#
# COMPACT_ATOMS: atom_id res chain seq x y z
N MET A 1 -30.30 -19.75 -17.64
CA MET A 1 -28.97 -19.57 -18.28
C MET A 1 -28.65 -20.90 -18.92
N ALA A 2 -28.25 -20.93 -20.17
CA ALA A 2 -27.87 -22.19 -20.85
C ALA A 2 -26.38 -22.44 -20.65
N ASP A 3 -25.99 -23.70 -20.39
CA ASP A 3 -24.59 -24.11 -20.37
C ASP A 3 -24.29 -24.80 -21.71
N ILE A 4 -23.28 -24.29 -22.43
CA ILE A 4 -22.82 -24.79 -23.72
C ILE A 4 -21.38 -25.26 -23.53
N ASN A 5 -21.14 -26.54 -23.67
CA ASN A 5 -19.79 -27.12 -23.61
C ASN A 5 -19.35 -27.44 -25.04
N LEU A 6 -18.18 -26.99 -25.42
CA LEU A 6 -17.49 -27.35 -26.66
C LEU A 6 -16.75 -28.70 -26.48
N THR A 7 -15.69 -28.94 -27.24
CA THR A 7 -14.95 -30.21 -27.16
C THR A 7 -13.58 -30.03 -26.49
N GLU A 8 -12.79 -31.10 -26.38
CA GLU A 8 -11.38 -30.99 -25.93
C GLU A 8 -10.39 -30.68 -27.08
N GLY A 9 -10.89 -30.34 -28.24
CA GLY A 9 -10.09 -30.01 -29.40
C GLY A 9 -10.39 -28.61 -29.92
N ASP A 10 -9.60 -28.11 -30.87
CA ASP A 10 -9.72 -26.78 -31.43
C ASP A 10 -11.10 -26.53 -32.04
N ASP A 11 -11.91 -25.69 -31.40
CA ASP A 11 -13.27 -25.38 -31.81
C ASP A 11 -13.41 -23.94 -32.38
N THR A 12 -14.41 -23.72 -33.19
CA THR A 12 -14.87 -22.40 -33.58
C THR A 12 -16.35 -22.27 -33.29
N PHE A 13 -16.71 -21.36 -32.38
CA PHE A 13 -18.07 -21.17 -31.91
C PHE A 13 -18.49 -19.72 -31.97
N GLU A 14 -19.74 -19.48 -32.39
CA GLU A 14 -20.33 -18.13 -32.41
C GLU A 14 -21.68 -18.16 -31.67
N HIS A 15 -21.78 -17.32 -30.61
CA HIS A 15 -23.03 -17.10 -29.88
C HIS A 15 -23.78 -15.95 -30.55
N GLU A 16 -24.83 -16.28 -31.32
CA GLU A 16 -25.57 -15.34 -32.15
C GLU A 16 -26.24 -14.22 -31.35
N LYS A 17 -26.34 -13.05 -31.97
CA LYS A 17 -27.01 -11.87 -31.40
C LYS A 17 -28.46 -12.14 -31.04
N GLY A 18 -28.86 -11.71 -29.83
CA GLY A 18 -30.23 -11.85 -29.34
C GLY A 18 -30.59 -13.21 -28.73
N LYS A 19 -29.66 -14.14 -28.67
CA LYS A 19 -29.85 -15.39 -27.92
C LYS A 19 -29.93 -15.10 -26.42
N PRO A 20 -30.60 -15.93 -25.63
CA PRO A 20 -30.62 -15.85 -24.17
C PRO A 20 -29.20 -15.99 -23.60
N TRP A 21 -28.98 -15.45 -22.39
CA TRP A 21 -27.71 -15.53 -21.67
C TRP A 21 -27.20 -16.98 -21.55
N ALA A 22 -25.93 -17.22 -21.89
CA ALA A 22 -25.29 -18.53 -21.84
C ALA A 22 -23.93 -18.47 -21.12
N ASN A 23 -23.54 -19.61 -20.51
CA ASN A 23 -22.15 -19.89 -20.15
C ASN A 23 -21.57 -20.82 -21.22
N ILE A 24 -20.50 -20.39 -21.88
CA ILE A 24 -19.83 -21.15 -22.93
C ILE A 24 -18.50 -21.63 -22.39
N ARG A 25 -18.19 -22.93 -22.53
CA ARG A 25 -16.94 -23.54 -22.09
C ARG A 25 -16.23 -24.15 -23.27
N GLY A 26 -15.01 -23.69 -23.56
CA GLY A 26 -14.13 -24.24 -24.56
C GLY A 26 -13.64 -25.65 -24.19
N LEU A 27 -13.33 -25.86 -22.92
CA LEU A 27 -12.73 -27.05 -22.33
C LEU A 27 -11.24 -27.16 -22.61
N GLY A 28 -10.82 -27.64 -23.76
CA GLY A 28 -9.41 -27.75 -24.13
C GLY A 28 -9.23 -27.63 -25.62
N GLY A 29 -8.02 -27.31 -26.07
CA GLY A 29 -7.73 -26.99 -27.48
C GLY A 29 -7.47 -25.49 -27.66
N LYS A 30 -7.33 -25.06 -28.92
CA LYS A 30 -7.19 -23.64 -29.29
C LYS A 30 -8.51 -23.17 -29.87
N ASP A 31 -9.35 -22.63 -29.03
CA ASP A 31 -10.71 -22.28 -29.39
C ASP A 31 -10.82 -20.84 -29.92
N LYS A 32 -11.70 -20.65 -30.86
CA LYS A 32 -12.14 -19.32 -31.29
C LYS A 32 -13.60 -19.12 -30.96
N ILE A 33 -13.88 -18.30 -29.94
CA ILE A 33 -15.24 -18.06 -29.45
C ILE A 33 -15.61 -16.60 -29.70
N ILE A 34 -16.68 -16.40 -30.48
CA ILE A 34 -17.22 -15.08 -30.78
C ILE A 34 -18.54 -14.93 -30.05
N ILE A 35 -18.70 -13.84 -29.28
CA ILE A 35 -19.93 -13.49 -28.60
C ILE A 35 -20.46 -12.15 -29.09
N HIS A 36 -21.79 -12.09 -29.24
CA HIS A 36 -22.52 -10.88 -29.58
C HIS A 36 -23.33 -10.36 -28.38
N GLY A 37 -22.70 -10.41 -27.19
CA GLY A 37 -23.31 -10.12 -25.89
C GLY A 37 -23.98 -11.34 -25.27
N ASN A 38 -24.49 -11.15 -24.04
CA ASN A 38 -25.26 -12.14 -23.28
C ASN A 38 -24.56 -13.49 -23.07
N ALA A 39 -23.24 -13.50 -22.86
CA ALA A 39 -22.52 -14.74 -22.56
C ALA A 39 -21.32 -14.52 -21.63
N ASN A 40 -21.07 -15.49 -20.74
CA ASN A 40 -19.79 -15.66 -20.11
C ASN A 40 -19.02 -16.77 -20.81
N VAL A 41 -17.77 -16.53 -21.13
CA VAL A 41 -16.91 -17.49 -21.81
C VAL A 41 -15.83 -17.96 -20.85
N VAL A 42 -15.68 -19.25 -20.72
CA VAL A 42 -14.54 -19.95 -20.08
C VAL A 42 -13.75 -20.58 -21.22
N GLY A 43 -12.56 -20.09 -21.53
CA GLY A 43 -11.72 -20.65 -22.59
C GLY A 43 -11.34 -22.09 -22.27
N GLY A 44 -10.81 -22.31 -21.10
CA GLY A 44 -10.31 -23.61 -20.65
C GLY A 44 -8.82 -23.70 -20.85
N ALA A 45 -8.30 -24.89 -21.18
CA ALA A 45 -6.88 -25.11 -21.39
C ALA A 45 -6.54 -24.98 -22.89
N GLY A 46 -5.60 -24.11 -23.22
CA GLY A 46 -5.14 -23.87 -24.58
C GLY A 46 -5.05 -22.36 -24.91
N ASP A 47 -4.40 -22.02 -26.03
CA ASP A 47 -4.29 -20.61 -26.43
C ASP A 47 -5.57 -20.18 -27.16
N ASP A 48 -6.55 -19.69 -26.44
CA ASP A 48 -7.88 -19.37 -26.94
C ASP A 48 -7.96 -17.94 -27.55
N THR A 49 -8.92 -17.74 -28.43
CA THR A 49 -9.26 -16.42 -28.96
C THR A 49 -10.72 -16.10 -28.65
N ILE A 50 -10.94 -15.17 -27.74
CA ILE A 50 -12.28 -14.77 -27.30
C ILE A 50 -12.55 -13.35 -27.79
N ILE A 51 -13.63 -13.19 -28.55
CA ILE A 51 -14.01 -11.93 -29.19
C ILE A 51 -15.41 -11.54 -28.75
N ASN A 52 -15.57 -10.33 -28.21
CA ASN A 52 -16.88 -9.70 -28.04
C ASN A 52 -17.03 -8.59 -29.11
N ASP A 53 -17.99 -8.71 -29.99
CA ASP A 53 -18.24 -7.72 -31.04
C ASP A 53 -19.23 -6.62 -30.63
N VAL A 54 -19.77 -6.70 -29.41
CA VAL A 54 -20.67 -5.68 -28.83
C VAL A 54 -19.86 -4.80 -27.88
N PHE A 55 -19.88 -3.50 -28.11
CA PHE A 55 -19.15 -2.51 -27.30
C PHE A 55 -19.89 -2.11 -26.00
N ASP A 56 -20.71 -2.97 -25.45
CA ASP A 56 -21.44 -2.75 -24.20
C ASP A 56 -20.83 -3.57 -23.06
N TRP A 57 -20.46 -2.90 -21.99
CA TRP A 57 -19.81 -3.53 -20.82
C TRP A 57 -20.72 -4.49 -20.02
N PHE A 58 -22.03 -4.41 -20.22
CA PHE A 58 -23.00 -5.36 -19.62
C PHE A 58 -23.26 -6.60 -20.47
N SER A 59 -22.66 -6.74 -21.63
CA SER A 59 -23.11 -7.69 -22.64
C SER A 59 -22.41 -9.05 -22.65
N GLY A 60 -21.41 -9.27 -21.77
CA GLY A 60 -20.72 -10.55 -21.68
C GLY A 60 -19.26 -10.39 -21.31
N GLY A 61 -18.66 -11.45 -20.75
CA GLY A 61 -17.32 -11.41 -20.23
C GLY A 61 -16.57 -12.74 -20.35
N VAL A 62 -15.32 -12.71 -19.92
CA VAL A 62 -14.48 -13.91 -19.81
C VAL A 62 -14.33 -14.30 -18.34
N ALA A 63 -14.41 -15.58 -18.08
CA ALA A 63 -14.36 -16.13 -16.72
C ALA A 63 -13.24 -17.17 -16.59
N TYR A 64 -12.50 -17.05 -15.49
CA TYR A 64 -11.37 -17.93 -15.13
C TYR A 64 -11.62 -18.69 -13.83
N TRP A 65 -12.88 -18.98 -13.51
CA TRP A 65 -13.23 -19.69 -12.25
C TRP A 65 -12.78 -21.15 -12.19
N ASP A 66 -12.47 -21.76 -13.32
CA ASP A 66 -11.94 -23.15 -13.44
C ASP A 66 -10.41 -23.21 -13.50
N SER A 67 -9.75 -22.07 -13.60
CA SER A 67 -8.28 -21.98 -13.67
C SER A 67 -7.61 -22.74 -12.49
N PRO A 68 -6.62 -23.60 -12.74
CA PRO A 68 -5.94 -24.34 -11.68
C PRO A 68 -4.91 -23.52 -10.90
N ALA A 69 -4.42 -22.42 -11.48
CA ALA A 69 -3.43 -21.52 -10.88
C ALA A 69 -3.88 -20.06 -10.97
N SER A 70 -3.08 -19.12 -10.47
CA SER A 70 -3.32 -17.69 -10.60
C SER A 70 -3.31 -17.26 -12.07
N ILE A 71 -4.12 -16.24 -12.36
CA ILE A 71 -4.28 -15.69 -13.69
C ILE A 71 -3.61 -14.31 -13.78
N TYR A 72 -3.19 -13.95 -15.00
CA TYR A 72 -2.79 -12.60 -15.33
C TYR A 72 -3.60 -12.12 -16.53
N VAL A 73 -4.32 -11.02 -16.40
CA VAL A 73 -5.15 -10.45 -17.48
C VAL A 73 -4.71 -9.03 -17.75
N ASP A 74 -4.49 -8.69 -19.01
CA ASP A 74 -4.27 -7.32 -19.47
C ASP A 74 -5.27 -6.98 -20.60
N LEU A 75 -6.32 -6.23 -20.23
CA LEU A 75 -7.40 -5.87 -21.16
C LEU A 75 -6.96 -4.84 -22.22
N GLU A 76 -6.02 -3.95 -21.90
CA GLU A 76 -5.49 -2.99 -22.87
C GLU A 76 -4.58 -3.69 -23.89
N ALA A 77 -3.75 -4.63 -23.43
CA ALA A 77 -2.89 -5.44 -24.30
C ALA A 77 -3.66 -6.57 -24.99
N GLY A 78 -4.88 -6.88 -24.55
CA GLY A 78 -5.79 -7.85 -25.17
C GLY A 78 -5.37 -9.31 -24.99
N TYR A 79 -4.86 -9.69 -23.80
CA TYR A 79 -4.52 -11.08 -23.53
C TYR A 79 -4.70 -11.48 -22.07
N ALA A 80 -4.72 -12.78 -21.83
CA ALA A 80 -4.64 -13.36 -20.49
C ALA A 80 -3.68 -14.56 -20.45
N LEU A 81 -3.07 -14.79 -19.29
CA LEU A 81 -2.47 -16.07 -18.91
C LEU A 81 -3.46 -16.78 -18.02
N ASP A 82 -3.95 -17.90 -18.48
CA ASP A 82 -5.17 -18.55 -17.99
C ASP A 82 -4.99 -19.45 -16.75
N GLY A 83 -3.75 -19.57 -16.26
CA GLY A 83 -3.41 -20.46 -15.15
C GLY A 83 -3.32 -21.95 -15.51
N PHE A 84 -3.66 -22.34 -16.73
CA PHE A 84 -3.35 -23.69 -17.29
C PHE A 84 -1.96 -23.70 -17.94
N GLY A 85 -1.33 -22.54 -18.11
CA GLY A 85 -0.03 -22.37 -18.77
C GLY A 85 -0.15 -21.92 -20.23
N SER A 86 -1.34 -21.52 -20.65
CA SER A 86 -1.67 -21.04 -21.99
C SER A 86 -1.91 -19.54 -22.00
N ARG A 87 -1.93 -18.96 -23.19
CA ARG A 87 -2.14 -17.52 -23.39
C ARG A 87 -3.33 -17.26 -24.29
N ASP A 88 -4.39 -16.73 -23.72
CA ASP A 88 -5.59 -16.32 -24.44
C ASP A 88 -5.43 -14.98 -25.13
N THR A 89 -6.08 -14.82 -26.26
CA THR A 89 -6.24 -13.52 -26.94
C THR A 89 -7.64 -12.99 -26.65
N LEU A 90 -7.71 -11.78 -26.10
CA LEU A 90 -8.94 -11.11 -25.69
C LEU A 90 -9.23 -9.90 -26.58
N VAL A 91 -10.31 -9.93 -27.36
CA VAL A 91 -10.67 -8.85 -28.26
C VAL A 91 -11.95 -8.18 -27.80
N ASN A 92 -11.89 -6.89 -27.48
CA ASN A 92 -12.99 -6.08 -26.96
C ASN A 92 -13.64 -6.64 -25.69
N ILE A 93 -12.89 -7.39 -24.89
CA ILE A 93 -13.37 -7.85 -23.58
C ILE A 93 -13.25 -6.73 -22.57
N ARG A 94 -14.30 -6.54 -21.76
CA ARG A 94 -14.44 -5.51 -20.74
C ARG A 94 -14.90 -6.04 -19.40
N SER A 95 -15.28 -7.28 -19.35
CA SER A 95 -15.78 -7.93 -18.16
C SER A 95 -14.97 -9.19 -17.88
N ILE A 96 -14.40 -9.26 -16.68
CA ILE A 96 -13.60 -10.41 -16.22
C ILE A 96 -14.18 -10.94 -14.92
N HIS A 97 -14.37 -12.25 -14.86
CA HIS A 97 -14.67 -12.98 -13.64
C HIS A 97 -13.40 -13.72 -13.19
N THR A 98 -12.83 -13.32 -12.06
CA THR A 98 -11.64 -13.98 -11.52
C THR A 98 -11.97 -15.36 -10.95
N GLY A 99 -10.97 -16.24 -10.84
CA GLY A 99 -11.07 -17.50 -10.14
C GLY A 99 -11.00 -17.37 -8.62
N GLY A 100 -10.66 -16.16 -8.13
CA GLY A 100 -10.49 -15.88 -6.72
C GLY A 100 -9.27 -16.56 -6.11
N ARG A 101 -8.21 -16.74 -6.88
CA ARG A 101 -6.98 -17.36 -6.40
C ARG A 101 -5.99 -16.29 -5.93
N SER A 102 -5.19 -16.66 -4.94
CA SER A 102 -4.06 -15.81 -4.53
C SER A 102 -3.10 -15.62 -5.70
N GLY A 103 -2.70 -14.37 -5.93
CA GLY A 103 -1.81 -14.01 -7.04
C GLY A 103 -2.53 -13.71 -8.36
N ASP A 104 -3.87 -13.66 -8.40
CA ASP A 104 -4.58 -13.16 -9.58
C ASP A 104 -4.23 -11.68 -9.80
N VAL A 105 -3.83 -11.31 -11.01
CA VAL A 105 -3.51 -9.95 -11.42
C VAL A 105 -4.38 -9.55 -12.60
N ILE A 106 -5.13 -8.46 -12.45
CA ILE A 106 -6.03 -7.94 -13.49
C ILE A 106 -5.63 -6.50 -13.81
N LEU A 107 -5.22 -6.27 -15.02
CA LEU A 107 -4.97 -4.93 -15.57
C LEU A 107 -6.13 -4.57 -16.50
N GLY A 108 -6.85 -3.51 -16.19
CA GLY A 108 -7.92 -2.97 -17.00
C GLY A 108 -7.42 -2.28 -18.27
N SER A 109 -8.33 -1.62 -18.95
CA SER A 109 -8.04 -0.84 -20.15
C SER A 109 -8.14 0.68 -19.87
N SER A 110 -8.02 1.49 -20.92
CA SER A 110 -8.30 2.94 -20.88
C SER A 110 -9.79 3.27 -20.98
N LYS A 111 -10.66 2.25 -20.93
CA LYS A 111 -12.11 2.38 -21.06
C LYS A 111 -12.80 1.78 -19.83
N SER A 112 -14.12 1.94 -19.71
CA SER A 112 -14.88 1.38 -18.57
C SER A 112 -14.84 -0.13 -18.55
N ASP A 113 -14.36 -0.70 -17.44
CA ASP A 113 -14.22 -2.14 -17.24
C ASP A 113 -15.03 -2.60 -16.02
N GLN A 114 -15.44 -3.86 -16.01
CA GLN A 114 -16.16 -4.48 -14.90
C GLN A 114 -15.46 -5.76 -14.47
N ILE A 115 -14.97 -5.79 -13.22
CA ILE A 115 -14.27 -6.94 -12.69
C ILE A 115 -15.11 -7.59 -11.59
N PHE A 116 -15.43 -8.86 -11.76
CA PHE A 116 -16.07 -9.69 -10.74
C PHE A 116 -14.98 -10.39 -9.95
N ALA A 117 -14.67 -9.82 -8.79
CA ALA A 117 -13.69 -10.37 -7.86
C ALA A 117 -14.35 -11.51 -7.07
N ASN A 118 -14.39 -12.71 -7.66
CA ASN A 118 -14.98 -13.89 -7.06
C ASN A 118 -13.98 -14.58 -6.10
N GLY A 119 -14.48 -15.46 -5.23
CA GLY A 119 -13.64 -16.24 -4.33
C GLY A 119 -13.61 -15.77 -2.88
N PHE A 120 -14.34 -14.72 -2.57
CA PHE A 120 -14.51 -14.20 -1.20
C PHE A 120 -15.51 -14.99 -0.35
N LYS A 121 -16.04 -16.12 -0.83
CA LYS A 121 -17.10 -16.89 -0.15
C LYS A 121 -16.72 -17.28 1.28
N PRO A 122 -17.63 -17.11 2.26
CA PRO A 122 -17.44 -17.60 3.60
C PRO A 122 -17.09 -19.11 3.57
N GLY A 123 -15.98 -19.48 4.20
CA GLY A 123 -15.49 -20.87 4.22
C GLY A 123 -14.48 -21.22 3.10
N ASN A 124 -14.19 -20.34 2.17
CA ASN A 124 -13.07 -20.52 1.27
C ASN A 124 -11.75 -20.38 2.05
N LYS A 125 -10.93 -21.44 2.05
CA LYS A 125 -9.68 -21.49 2.82
C LYS A 125 -8.51 -20.75 2.15
N ASN A 126 -8.75 -20.12 1.02
CA ASN A 126 -7.74 -19.34 0.32
C ASN A 126 -7.59 -17.99 1.00
N SER A 127 -6.69 -17.91 1.95
CA SER A 127 -6.14 -16.62 2.38
C SER A 127 -5.17 -16.17 1.30
N GLY A 128 -5.50 -15.14 0.53
CA GLY A 128 -4.65 -14.69 -0.55
C GLY A 128 -5.01 -13.31 -1.04
N THR A 129 -4.10 -12.72 -1.79
CA THR A 129 -4.27 -11.37 -2.33
C THR A 129 -4.47 -11.46 -3.83
N ILE A 130 -5.45 -10.71 -4.35
CA ILE A 130 -5.58 -10.41 -5.77
C ILE A 130 -5.27 -8.93 -6.00
N GLU A 131 -4.71 -8.62 -7.16
CA GLU A 131 -4.40 -7.25 -7.57
C GLU A 131 -5.23 -6.86 -8.79
N ILE A 132 -5.87 -5.70 -8.70
CA ILE A 132 -6.71 -5.14 -9.77
C ILE A 132 -6.28 -3.69 -10.01
N ASN A 133 -5.77 -3.40 -11.20
CA ASN A 133 -5.44 -2.04 -11.61
C ASN A 133 -6.22 -1.69 -12.89
N LEU A 134 -7.21 -0.83 -12.78
CA LEU A 134 -8.14 -0.56 -13.88
C LEU A 134 -7.70 0.58 -14.80
N ARG A 135 -6.51 1.17 -14.55
CA ARG A 135 -5.86 2.19 -15.40
C ARG A 135 -6.69 3.46 -15.59
N GLY A 136 -7.72 3.42 -16.42
CA GLY A 136 -8.60 4.57 -16.66
C GLY A 136 -9.90 4.17 -17.31
N GLY A 137 -10.92 4.95 -17.06
CA GLY A 137 -12.29 4.63 -17.46
C GLY A 137 -13.27 5.13 -16.42
N ASN A 138 -14.43 4.51 -16.34
CA ASN A 138 -15.37 4.60 -15.25
C ASN A 138 -15.67 3.15 -14.82
N ASP A 139 -14.87 2.65 -13.89
CA ASP A 139 -14.70 1.24 -13.64
C ASP A 139 -15.43 0.77 -12.39
N VAL A 140 -15.83 -0.51 -12.39
CA VAL A 140 -16.54 -1.11 -11.26
C VAL A 140 -15.92 -2.46 -10.89
N VAL A 141 -15.61 -2.65 -9.61
CA VAL A 141 -15.26 -3.97 -9.08
C VAL A 141 -16.43 -4.53 -8.28
N CYS A 142 -16.88 -5.72 -8.65
CA CYS A 142 -18.07 -6.38 -8.14
C CYS A 142 -17.69 -7.54 -7.20
N PHE A 143 -18.25 -7.52 -5.99
CA PHE A 143 -18.16 -8.55 -4.96
C PHE A 143 -19.53 -9.17 -4.72
N HIS A 144 -20.01 -10.00 -5.66
CA HIS A 144 -21.39 -10.52 -5.66
C HIS A 144 -21.61 -11.66 -4.66
N ASP A 145 -20.62 -12.04 -3.89
CA ASP A 145 -20.70 -13.03 -2.82
C ASP A 145 -20.44 -12.43 -1.42
N LEU A 146 -20.28 -11.11 -1.34
CA LEU A 146 -20.01 -10.38 -0.11
C LEU A 146 -20.97 -9.20 0.09
N ARG A 147 -21.28 -8.94 1.36
CA ARG A 147 -21.91 -7.69 1.81
C ARG A 147 -20.84 -6.72 2.27
N LEU A 148 -21.11 -5.42 2.17
CA LEU A 148 -20.17 -4.40 2.65
C LEU A 148 -19.82 -4.61 4.14
N GLN A 149 -20.77 -5.05 4.95
CA GLN A 149 -20.57 -5.36 6.37
C GLN A 149 -19.68 -6.60 6.64
N ASP A 150 -19.45 -7.45 5.64
CA ASP A 150 -18.66 -8.69 5.79
C ASP A 150 -17.18 -8.47 5.40
N VAL A 151 -16.82 -7.24 5.06
CA VAL A 151 -15.47 -6.87 4.57
C VAL A 151 -14.98 -5.59 5.22
N LYS A 152 -13.67 -5.47 5.31
CA LYS A 152 -13.00 -4.20 5.59
C LYS A 152 -12.64 -3.52 4.26
N VAL A 153 -13.14 -2.31 4.04
CA VAL A 153 -12.79 -1.48 2.89
C VAL A 153 -11.89 -0.35 3.37
N THR A 154 -10.72 -0.20 2.75
CA THR A 154 -9.80 0.91 3.02
C THR A 154 -9.56 1.65 1.72
N VAL A 155 -9.72 2.97 1.71
CA VAL A 155 -9.52 3.82 0.52
C VAL A 155 -8.37 4.78 0.80
N THR A 156 -7.48 4.99 -0.17
CA THR A 156 -6.44 6.03 -0.07
C THR A 156 -7.06 7.41 -0.04
N SER A 157 -6.39 8.37 0.62
CA SER A 157 -6.88 9.75 0.73
C SER A 157 -7.08 10.45 -0.63
N ASP A 158 -6.35 10.03 -1.66
CA ASP A 158 -6.51 10.51 -3.03
C ASP A 158 -7.57 9.75 -3.84
N GLY A 159 -8.15 8.70 -3.27
CA GLY A 159 -9.17 7.87 -3.91
C GLY A 159 -8.69 6.94 -5.00
N LYS A 160 -7.38 6.82 -5.21
CA LYS A 160 -6.84 6.05 -6.33
C LYS A 160 -6.66 4.58 -6.06
N ALA A 161 -6.62 4.17 -4.79
CA ALA A 161 -6.52 2.77 -4.43
C ALA A 161 -7.47 2.40 -3.30
N VAL A 162 -7.99 1.19 -3.39
CA VAL A 162 -8.93 0.60 -2.44
C VAL A 162 -8.45 -0.79 -2.08
N THR A 163 -8.50 -1.13 -0.81
CA THR A 163 -8.31 -2.50 -0.35
C THR A 163 -9.61 -3.01 0.22
N VAL A 164 -10.06 -4.17 -0.26
CA VAL A 164 -11.21 -4.89 0.29
C VAL A 164 -10.69 -6.18 0.92
N THR A 165 -10.87 -6.35 2.21
CA THR A 165 -10.42 -7.55 2.94
C THR A 165 -11.62 -8.26 3.55
N SER A 166 -11.78 -9.54 3.26
CA SER A 166 -12.84 -10.36 3.87
C SER A 166 -12.45 -10.84 5.27
N ASN A 167 -13.44 -11.23 6.07
CA ASN A 167 -13.23 -11.85 7.39
C ASN A 167 -12.45 -13.19 7.33
N SER A 168 -12.33 -13.80 6.16
CA SER A 168 -11.51 -15.00 5.94
C SER A 168 -10.04 -14.70 5.64
N GLY A 169 -9.65 -13.42 5.56
CA GLY A 169 -8.29 -12.98 5.24
C GLY A 169 -7.99 -12.88 3.73
N TYR A 170 -8.98 -13.11 2.86
CA TYR A 170 -8.81 -12.86 1.43
C TYR A 170 -8.86 -11.36 1.14
N ARG A 171 -7.95 -10.88 0.29
CA ARG A 171 -7.74 -9.45 0.06
C ARG A 171 -7.77 -9.10 -1.42
N ALA A 172 -8.47 -8.04 -1.80
CA ALA A 172 -8.36 -7.40 -3.12
C ALA A 172 -7.68 -6.04 -2.95
N ILE A 173 -6.59 -5.82 -3.67
CA ILE A 173 -5.93 -4.52 -3.79
C ILE A 173 -6.33 -3.96 -5.14
N ILE A 174 -7.03 -2.83 -5.13
CA ILE A 174 -7.68 -2.25 -6.32
C ILE A 174 -7.17 -0.84 -6.49
N SER A 175 -6.72 -0.50 -7.69
CA SER A 175 -6.31 0.86 -8.03
C SER A 175 -7.04 1.37 -9.26
N ASN A 176 -7.21 2.70 -9.32
CA ASN A 176 -7.89 3.41 -10.41
C ASN A 176 -9.30 2.86 -10.66
N VAL A 177 -10.12 2.77 -9.62
CA VAL A 177 -11.52 2.33 -9.68
C VAL A 177 -12.45 3.44 -9.18
N GLU A 178 -13.60 3.62 -9.79
CA GLU A 178 -14.58 4.64 -9.41
C GLU A 178 -15.67 4.12 -8.50
N ALA A 179 -15.98 2.82 -8.59
CA ALA A 179 -17.03 2.24 -7.76
C ALA A 179 -16.77 0.79 -7.36
N LEU A 180 -17.26 0.41 -6.18
CA LEU A 180 -17.37 -0.97 -5.70
C LEU A 180 -18.85 -1.37 -5.66
N GLN A 181 -19.13 -2.65 -5.93
CA GLN A 181 -20.47 -3.19 -5.85
C GLN A 181 -20.50 -4.41 -4.91
N PHE A 182 -21.42 -4.38 -3.96
CA PHE A 182 -21.63 -5.44 -2.97
C PHE A 182 -23.08 -5.92 -2.98
N ILE A 183 -23.34 -7.10 -2.40
CA ILE A 183 -24.70 -7.57 -2.14
C ILE A 183 -25.30 -6.81 -0.95
N GLN A 184 -26.57 -6.46 -1.05
CA GLN A 184 -27.35 -5.93 0.07
C GLN A 184 -28.62 -6.76 0.28
N PRO A 185 -29.03 -7.03 1.54
CA PRO A 185 -30.30 -7.67 1.82
C PRO A 185 -31.48 -6.80 1.37
N SER A 186 -32.46 -7.41 0.75
CA SER A 186 -33.71 -6.75 0.36
C SER A 186 -34.90 -7.66 0.71
N PRO A 187 -36.08 -7.12 1.00
CA PRO A 187 -37.28 -7.91 1.24
C PRO A 187 -37.67 -8.83 0.09
N THR A 188 -37.19 -8.53 -1.12
CA THR A 188 -37.47 -9.30 -2.36
C THR A 188 -36.32 -10.21 -2.78
N GLY A 189 -35.28 -10.31 -1.98
CA GLY A 189 -34.01 -11.02 -2.26
C GLY A 189 -32.83 -10.06 -2.29
N ASP A 190 -31.62 -10.60 -2.24
CA ASP A 190 -30.39 -9.81 -2.25
C ASP A 190 -30.28 -8.99 -3.56
N VAL A 191 -29.86 -7.73 -3.45
CA VAL A 191 -29.66 -6.81 -4.57
C VAL A 191 -28.21 -6.31 -4.59
N ASN A 192 -27.70 -5.96 -5.76
CA ASN A 192 -26.39 -5.37 -5.90
C ASN A 192 -26.46 -3.86 -5.59
N GLN A 193 -25.67 -3.41 -4.64
CA GLN A 193 -25.53 -2.00 -4.25
C GLN A 193 -24.16 -1.48 -4.70
N THR A 194 -24.17 -0.39 -5.45
CA THR A 194 -22.94 0.29 -5.93
C THR A 194 -22.59 1.46 -5.03
N TYR A 195 -21.33 1.52 -4.61
CA TYR A 195 -20.76 2.58 -3.79
C TYR A 195 -19.68 3.31 -4.59
N GLN A 196 -19.81 4.61 -4.75
CA GLN A 196 -18.78 5.42 -5.40
C GLN A 196 -17.59 5.60 -4.46
N ILE A 197 -16.37 5.50 -4.97
CA ILE A 197 -15.16 5.65 -4.15
C ILE A 197 -15.08 7.02 -3.47
N LYS A 198 -15.52 8.08 -4.16
CA LYS A 198 -15.60 9.43 -3.56
C LYS A 198 -16.47 9.46 -2.29
N ASP A 199 -17.57 8.69 -2.27
CA ASP A 199 -18.49 8.65 -1.14
C ASP A 199 -17.85 7.89 0.04
N LEU A 200 -17.05 6.84 -0.25
CA LEU A 200 -16.27 6.13 0.75
C LEU A 200 -15.14 7.00 1.33
N ILE A 201 -14.48 7.86 0.51
CA ILE A 201 -13.48 8.82 1.00
C ILE A 201 -14.11 9.88 1.89
N ASP A 202 -15.23 10.45 1.49
CA ASP A 202 -15.95 11.44 2.28
C ASP A 202 -16.41 10.84 3.61
N PHE A 203 -16.72 9.55 3.63
CA PHE A 203 -17.03 8.80 4.82
C PHE A 203 -15.83 8.73 5.80
N ILE A 204 -14.60 8.50 5.30
CA ILE A 204 -13.38 8.54 6.13
C ILE A 204 -13.19 9.94 6.77
N LYS A 205 -13.41 11.00 6.02
CA LYS A 205 -13.35 12.39 6.53
C LYS A 205 -14.44 12.68 7.56
N VAL A 206 -15.58 12.04 7.42
CA VAL A 206 -16.73 12.22 8.30
C VAL A 206 -16.59 11.42 9.59
N GLY A 207 -15.75 10.40 9.65
CA GLY A 207 -15.55 9.57 10.85
C GLY A 207 -15.23 10.38 12.10
N ALA A 208 -14.34 11.36 12.01
CA ALA A 208 -14.02 12.26 13.12
C ALA A 208 -15.22 13.14 13.53
N ALA A 209 -16.06 13.56 12.58
CA ALA A 209 -17.24 14.35 12.86
C ALA A 209 -18.33 13.56 13.61
N THR A 210 -18.30 12.22 13.57
CA THR A 210 -19.22 11.39 14.35
C THR A 210 -18.98 11.44 15.85
N LEU A 211 -17.77 11.84 16.27
CA LEU A 211 -17.38 11.99 17.67
C LEU A 211 -17.81 13.36 18.25
N ILE A 212 -18.34 14.25 17.45
CA ILE A 212 -18.80 15.58 17.87
C ILE A 212 -20.30 15.65 17.65
N ASP A 213 -21.07 15.56 18.73
CA ASP A 213 -22.54 15.61 18.66
C ASP A 213 -23.00 17.00 18.19
N LYS A 214 -22.41 18.04 18.77
CA LYS A 214 -22.57 19.45 18.38
C LYS A 214 -21.27 20.20 18.61
N PRO A 215 -20.92 21.18 17.76
CA PRO A 215 -19.78 22.05 18.03
C PRO A 215 -19.83 22.76 19.38
N THR A 216 -21.05 22.93 19.93
CA THR A 216 -21.30 23.50 21.26
C THR A 216 -20.91 22.59 22.43
N ASP A 217 -20.61 21.32 22.17
CA ASP A 217 -20.22 20.37 23.21
C ASP A 217 -18.78 20.60 23.69
N GLY A 218 -17.96 21.27 22.89
CA GLY A 218 -16.64 21.73 23.30
C GLY A 218 -16.67 23.04 24.12
N TRP A 219 -15.61 23.29 24.88
CA TRP A 219 -15.42 24.51 25.65
C TRP A 219 -15.50 25.76 24.78
N SER A 220 -16.25 26.76 25.25
CA SER A 220 -16.52 27.99 24.47
C SER A 220 -17.04 27.68 23.05
N ASN A 221 -17.95 26.70 22.92
CA ASN A 221 -18.46 26.21 21.66
C ASN A 221 -17.35 25.71 20.70
N GLY A 222 -16.34 25.03 21.25
CA GLY A 222 -15.19 24.52 20.50
C GLY A 222 -14.17 25.58 20.08
N SER A 223 -14.18 26.78 20.68
CA SER A 223 -13.24 27.84 20.35
C SER A 223 -12.22 28.19 21.45
N ALA A 224 -12.26 27.49 22.58
CA ALA A 224 -11.30 27.69 23.68
C ALA A 224 -9.85 27.46 23.18
N LYS A 225 -8.92 28.31 23.66
CA LYS A 225 -7.48 28.16 23.39
C LYS A 225 -6.68 27.91 24.67
N ALA A 226 -7.29 28.09 25.82
CA ALA A 226 -6.70 27.82 27.13
C ALA A 226 -7.79 27.32 28.06
N LEU A 227 -7.46 26.31 28.83
CA LEU A 227 -8.29 25.75 29.90
C LEU A 227 -7.46 25.66 31.17
N THR A 228 -8.16 25.76 32.31
CA THR A 228 -7.59 25.44 33.62
C THR A 228 -7.95 24.02 34.01
N PHE A 229 -7.11 23.39 34.83
CA PHE A 229 -7.44 22.08 35.38
C PHE A 229 -7.06 22.00 36.87
N SER A 230 -7.73 21.13 37.62
CA SER A 230 -7.44 20.92 39.03
C SER A 230 -7.67 19.45 39.44
N PHE A 231 -7.04 19.05 40.56
CA PHE A 231 -7.26 17.75 41.18
C PHE A 231 -8.09 17.90 42.42
N MET A 232 -9.21 17.17 42.50
CA MET A 232 -10.14 17.22 43.60
C MET A 232 -9.45 16.84 44.91
N ASN A 233 -9.51 17.66 45.92
CA ASN A 233 -9.00 17.38 47.28
C ASN A 233 -10.11 17.02 48.24
N ALA A 234 -11.38 17.18 47.87
CA ALA A 234 -12.57 16.82 48.60
C ALA A 234 -13.72 16.55 47.59
N VAL A 235 -14.76 15.88 48.07
CA VAL A 235 -15.99 15.69 47.26
C VAL A 235 -16.59 17.07 46.97
N PRO A 236 -16.88 17.39 45.68
CA PRO A 236 -17.49 18.66 45.31
C PRO A 236 -18.84 18.89 46.01
N ALA A 237 -19.12 20.17 46.38
CA ALA A 237 -20.35 20.54 47.12
C ALA A 237 -21.64 20.32 46.31
N TYR A 238 -21.55 20.26 44.98
CA TYR A 238 -22.65 19.92 44.05
C TYR A 238 -22.93 18.42 43.98
N GLY A 239 -22.17 17.62 44.76
CA GLY A 239 -22.22 16.17 44.78
C GLY A 239 -23.60 15.60 44.63
N GLY A 240 -23.81 14.84 43.63
CA GLY A 240 -25.01 14.09 43.33
C GLY A 240 -24.63 12.83 42.58
N GLY A 241 -25.24 11.72 42.90
CA GLY A 241 -24.95 10.45 42.28
C GLY A 241 -23.68 9.76 42.81
N GLU A 242 -22.97 9.07 41.96
CA GLU A 242 -21.83 8.21 42.32
C GLU A 242 -20.60 8.97 42.85
N GLY A 243 -20.50 10.28 42.63
CA GLY A 243 -19.32 11.11 42.90
C GLY A 243 -18.84 11.14 44.37
N GLY A 244 -19.70 10.87 45.34
CA GLY A 244 -19.35 10.88 46.76
C GLY A 244 -18.98 9.53 47.38
N THR A 245 -19.24 8.40 46.70
CA THR A 245 -19.03 7.07 47.27
C THR A 245 -17.57 6.64 47.09
N GLY A 246 -16.87 6.40 48.17
CA GLY A 246 -15.50 5.92 48.17
C GLY A 246 -14.49 6.89 47.57
N PHE A 247 -14.73 8.22 47.72
CA PHE A 247 -13.81 9.24 47.26
C PHE A 247 -12.40 9.04 47.84
N VAL A 248 -11.42 9.08 46.95
CA VAL A 248 -10.00 9.09 47.31
C VAL A 248 -9.33 10.25 46.58
N VAL A 249 -8.47 10.98 47.27
CA VAL A 249 -7.72 12.09 46.66
C VAL A 249 -6.79 11.54 45.56
N PRO A 250 -6.78 12.13 44.37
CA PRO A 250 -5.89 11.75 43.27
C PRO A 250 -4.44 11.60 43.69
N ASN A 251 -3.86 10.42 43.51
CA ASN A 251 -2.47 10.15 43.85
C ASN A 251 -1.51 10.72 42.81
N GLU A 252 -0.21 10.71 43.10
CA GLU A 252 0.81 11.28 42.22
C GLU A 252 0.91 10.57 40.86
N ALA A 253 0.63 9.27 40.79
CA ALA A 253 0.63 8.53 39.50
C ALA A 253 -0.51 9.02 38.60
N TYR A 254 -1.69 9.24 39.16
CA TYR A 254 -2.81 9.80 38.41
C TYR A 254 -2.54 11.23 37.94
N LYS A 255 -2.00 12.09 38.81
CA LYS A 255 -1.62 13.46 38.44
C LYS A 255 -0.57 13.45 37.32
N LEU A 256 0.41 12.58 37.41
CA LEU A 256 1.43 12.45 36.37
C LEU A 256 0.81 12.02 35.02
N ALA A 257 -0.10 11.04 35.03
CA ALA A 257 -0.78 10.58 33.82
C ALA A 257 -1.59 11.71 33.17
N VAL A 258 -2.39 12.45 33.96
CA VAL A 258 -3.13 13.62 33.47
C VAL A 258 -2.19 14.67 32.86
N ASN A 259 -1.12 15.05 33.57
CA ASN A 259 -0.15 16.03 33.07
C ASN A 259 0.52 15.58 31.77
N MET A 260 0.86 14.30 31.63
CA MET A 260 1.42 13.75 30.37
C MET A 260 0.41 13.87 29.22
N ILE A 261 -0.86 13.51 29.48
CA ILE A 261 -1.91 13.56 28.45
C ILE A 261 -2.16 15.03 28.03
N LEU A 262 -2.41 15.92 28.96
CA LEU A 262 -2.69 17.33 28.67
C LEU A 262 -1.50 18.02 27.99
N GLY A 263 -0.27 17.72 28.42
CA GLY A 263 0.94 18.25 27.81
C GLY A 263 1.11 17.84 26.33
N ARG A 264 0.78 16.59 25.99
CA ARG A 264 0.83 16.13 24.59
C ARG A 264 -0.35 16.66 23.77
N LEU A 265 -1.55 16.76 24.35
CA LEU A 265 -2.71 17.37 23.69
C LEU A 265 -2.42 18.82 23.30
N TRP A 266 -1.73 19.60 24.16
CA TRP A 266 -1.28 20.93 23.81
C TRP A 266 -0.43 20.97 22.54
N LEU A 267 0.50 20.03 22.38
CA LEU A 267 1.32 19.94 21.17
C LEU A 267 0.47 19.63 19.92
N GLU A 268 -0.53 18.77 20.04
CA GLU A 268 -1.31 18.28 18.90
C GLU A 268 -2.50 19.21 18.53
N THR A 269 -3.05 19.95 19.50
CA THR A 269 -4.25 20.81 19.29
C THR A 269 -4.01 22.29 19.49
N GLY A 270 -2.89 22.67 20.10
CA GLY A 270 -2.63 24.04 20.53
C GLY A 270 -3.43 24.52 21.74
N LEU A 271 -4.32 23.66 22.30
CA LEU A 271 -5.11 23.95 23.49
C LEU A 271 -4.21 23.88 24.73
N SER A 272 -3.95 25.02 25.36
CA SER A 272 -3.10 25.08 26.56
C SER A 272 -3.85 24.74 27.84
N PHE A 273 -3.13 24.16 28.80
CA PHE A 273 -3.69 23.75 30.09
C PHE A 273 -2.86 24.32 31.23
N THR A 274 -3.54 24.89 32.25
CA THR A 274 -2.88 25.45 33.43
C THR A 274 -3.48 24.85 34.69
N GLU A 275 -2.64 24.24 35.53
CA GLU A 275 -3.09 23.70 36.80
C GLU A 275 -3.42 24.85 37.77
N VAL A 276 -4.56 24.74 38.46
CA VAL A 276 -5.03 25.65 39.51
C VAL A 276 -5.37 24.89 40.77
N ALA A 277 -5.40 25.59 41.89
CA ALA A 277 -5.82 24.98 43.17
C ALA A 277 -7.29 24.59 43.10
N ASP A 278 -7.61 23.42 43.67
CA ASP A 278 -8.98 22.96 43.87
C ASP A 278 -9.49 23.38 45.23
N THR A 279 -10.53 24.20 45.25
CA THR A 279 -11.20 24.67 46.49
C THR A 279 -12.71 24.54 46.33
N ALA A 280 -13.46 24.75 47.41
CA ALA A 280 -14.92 24.68 47.36
C ALA A 280 -15.56 25.76 46.47
N THR A 281 -14.84 26.85 46.14
CA THR A 281 -15.37 27.99 45.39
C THR A 281 -14.54 28.35 44.14
N SER A 282 -13.40 27.70 43.93
CA SER A 282 -12.53 27.94 42.79
C SER A 282 -11.81 26.64 42.41
N TYR A 283 -11.96 26.21 41.18
CA TYR A 283 -11.41 24.97 40.61
C TYR A 283 -11.18 25.14 39.11
N GLY A 284 -10.53 24.17 38.49
CA GLY A 284 -10.26 24.18 37.06
C GLY A 284 -11.50 23.92 36.19
N ASP A 285 -11.41 24.31 34.92
CA ASP A 285 -12.40 23.93 33.89
C ASP A 285 -12.48 22.40 33.75
N LEU A 286 -11.34 21.72 33.72
CA LEU A 286 -11.25 20.27 33.84
C LEU A 286 -10.96 19.92 35.32
N ARG A 287 -11.71 19.02 35.90
CA ARG A 287 -11.57 18.70 37.29
C ARG A 287 -11.47 17.19 37.51
N PHE A 288 -10.35 16.71 38.01
CA PHE A 288 -9.99 15.30 38.10
C PHE A 288 -10.23 14.75 39.51
N GLY A 289 -11.08 13.73 39.62
CA GLY A 289 -11.41 13.05 40.86
C GLY A 289 -11.35 11.53 40.74
N THR A 290 -11.44 10.85 41.91
CA THR A 290 -11.56 9.41 41.96
C THR A 290 -12.64 9.01 42.96
N ASN A 291 -13.37 7.94 42.65
CA ASN A 291 -14.39 7.37 43.53
C ASN A 291 -14.51 5.87 43.31
N GLN A 292 -15.29 5.21 44.09
CA GLN A 292 -15.61 3.79 43.88
C GLN A 292 -16.78 3.67 42.94
N GLN A 293 -16.56 2.96 41.82
CA GLN A 293 -17.57 2.72 40.79
C GLN A 293 -17.89 1.22 40.71
N THR A 294 -19.16 0.88 40.52
CA THR A 294 -19.61 -0.52 40.46
C THR A 294 -19.95 -1.00 39.07
N THR A 295 -20.22 -0.08 38.15
CA THR A 295 -20.71 -0.37 36.81
C THR A 295 -19.81 0.21 35.69
N THR A 296 -18.98 1.18 36.03
CA THR A 296 -18.08 1.88 35.09
C THR A 296 -16.66 1.86 35.65
N LYS A 297 -15.67 2.16 34.77
CA LYS A 297 -14.26 2.33 35.17
C LYS A 297 -13.83 3.78 35.19
N GLY A 298 -14.65 4.64 34.59
CA GLY A 298 -14.56 6.07 34.56
C GLY A 298 -15.88 6.65 34.07
N TYR A 299 -16.06 7.95 34.27
CA TYR A 299 -17.07 8.76 33.60
C TYR A 299 -16.64 10.23 33.62
N ALA A 300 -17.12 11.00 32.63
CA ALA A 300 -16.90 12.43 32.55
C ALA A 300 -18.16 13.17 32.09
N TYR A 301 -18.19 14.47 32.35
CA TYR A 301 -19.29 15.34 31.98
C TYR A 301 -18.92 16.23 30.79
N ILE A 302 -19.60 16.03 29.65
CA ILE A 302 -19.37 16.79 28.41
C ILE A 302 -19.78 18.27 28.64
N PRO A 303 -18.92 19.26 28.37
CA PRO A 303 -19.15 20.66 28.71
C PRO A 303 -20.45 21.25 28.15
N GLY A 304 -20.69 21.06 26.85
CA GLY A 304 -21.87 21.60 26.17
C GLY A 304 -23.19 20.90 26.50
N GLN A 305 -23.13 19.70 27.08
CA GLN A 305 -24.29 18.89 27.46
C GLN A 305 -24.62 19.02 28.97
N THR A 306 -23.67 19.53 29.74
CA THR A 306 -23.80 19.66 31.20
C THR A 306 -23.91 21.12 31.59
N PRO A 307 -25.11 21.61 31.97
CA PRO A 307 -25.36 23.04 32.19
C PRO A 307 -24.93 23.56 33.55
N ASP A 308 -24.28 22.76 34.37
CA ASP A 308 -23.94 23.07 35.76
C ASP A 308 -22.45 22.89 36.07
N ALA A 309 -22.06 23.04 37.30
CA ALA A 309 -20.68 23.03 37.78
C ALA A 309 -19.93 21.68 37.60
N ARG A 310 -20.60 20.65 37.09
CA ARG A 310 -20.01 19.34 36.79
C ARG A 310 -19.35 19.29 35.40
N ALA A 311 -19.65 20.27 34.55
CA ALA A 311 -19.07 20.32 33.20
C ALA A 311 -17.54 20.21 33.25
N GLY A 312 -16.96 19.23 32.54
CA GLY A 312 -15.52 18.96 32.53
C GLY A 312 -14.97 18.14 33.70
N ASP A 313 -15.83 17.70 34.65
CA ASP A 313 -15.40 16.76 35.67
C ASP A 313 -15.08 15.38 35.08
N VAL A 314 -13.94 14.84 35.48
CA VAL A 314 -13.44 13.52 35.12
C VAL A 314 -13.29 12.67 36.39
N TRP A 315 -13.95 11.53 36.40
CA TRP A 315 -13.93 10.62 37.53
C TRP A 315 -13.41 9.25 37.11
N LEU A 316 -12.35 8.76 37.78
CA LEU A 316 -11.87 7.38 37.58
C LEU A 316 -12.27 6.51 38.78
N ASP A 317 -12.58 5.25 38.52
CA ASP A 317 -12.69 4.25 39.55
C ASP A 317 -11.33 4.01 40.24
N VAL A 318 -11.34 3.83 41.55
CA VAL A 318 -10.14 3.65 42.35
C VAL A 318 -9.32 2.41 41.94
N GLU A 319 -9.96 1.37 41.41
CA GLU A 319 -9.28 0.17 40.91
C GLU A 319 -8.55 0.45 39.59
N THR A 320 -9.08 1.34 38.77
CA THR A 320 -8.51 1.76 37.46
C THR A 320 -7.16 2.49 37.63
N LEU A 321 -6.93 3.12 38.80
CA LEU A 321 -5.69 3.84 39.10
C LEU A 321 -4.41 2.99 39.06
N GLN A 322 -4.53 1.67 39.09
CA GLN A 322 -3.37 0.76 39.06
C GLN A 322 -2.85 0.51 37.63
N LEU A 323 -3.57 0.92 36.60
CA LEU A 323 -3.34 0.62 35.21
C LEU A 323 -3.13 1.89 34.36
N LEU A 324 -2.44 2.89 34.91
CA LEU A 324 -2.26 4.23 34.30
C LEU A 324 -0.94 4.37 33.49
N SER A 325 -0.51 3.31 32.82
CA SER A 325 0.60 3.40 31.87
C SER A 325 0.08 3.30 30.42
N PRO A 326 0.71 4.00 29.46
CA PRO A 326 0.31 3.90 28.05
C PRO A 326 0.18 2.44 27.58
N GLY A 327 -0.93 2.12 26.92
CA GLY A 327 -1.24 0.77 26.47
C GLY A 327 -1.88 -0.13 27.52
N GLN A 328 -2.24 0.39 28.67
CA GLN A 328 -3.02 -0.30 29.70
C GLN A 328 -4.46 0.20 29.74
N GLU A 329 -5.34 -0.62 30.28
CA GLU A 329 -6.78 -0.34 30.33
C GLU A 329 -7.09 0.99 31.00
N GLY A 330 -6.55 1.25 32.20
CA GLY A 330 -6.83 2.48 32.95
C GLY A 330 -6.31 3.73 32.25
N TRP A 331 -5.23 3.61 31.47
CA TRP A 331 -4.73 4.70 30.62
C TRP A 331 -5.72 5.02 29.50
N GLU A 332 -6.25 4.01 28.79
CA GLU A 332 -7.25 4.22 27.74
C GLU A 332 -8.55 4.78 28.30
N VAL A 333 -9.00 4.29 29.45
CA VAL A 333 -10.17 4.87 30.16
C VAL A 333 -9.92 6.35 30.47
N LEU A 334 -8.73 6.72 30.96
CA LEU A 334 -8.41 8.13 31.23
C LEU A 334 -8.41 8.98 29.93
N LEU A 335 -7.88 8.46 28.83
CA LEU A 335 -7.97 9.14 27.52
C LEU A 335 -9.43 9.33 27.10
N HIS A 336 -10.25 8.30 27.22
CA HIS A 336 -11.68 8.31 26.92
C HIS A 336 -12.41 9.40 27.71
N GLU A 337 -12.22 9.44 29.02
CA GLU A 337 -12.90 10.41 29.90
C GLU A 337 -12.40 11.84 29.66
N ILE A 338 -11.11 12.03 29.37
CA ILE A 338 -10.59 13.33 28.94
C ILE A 338 -11.20 13.72 27.58
N GLY A 339 -11.41 12.77 26.67
CA GLY A 339 -12.12 13.02 25.42
C GLY A 339 -13.51 13.60 25.65
N HIS A 340 -14.31 13.00 26.55
CA HIS A 340 -15.61 13.52 26.96
C HIS A 340 -15.50 14.91 27.59
N ALA A 341 -14.57 15.11 28.51
CA ALA A 341 -14.36 16.40 29.17
C ALA A 341 -13.92 17.51 28.20
N LEU A 342 -13.41 17.13 27.01
CA LEU A 342 -13.07 18.03 25.91
C LEU A 342 -14.16 18.11 24.83
N GLY A 343 -15.31 17.46 25.00
CA GLY A 343 -16.46 17.58 24.11
C GLY A 343 -16.65 16.45 23.11
N LEU A 344 -15.87 15.37 23.19
CA LEU A 344 -16.10 14.19 22.36
C LEU A 344 -17.24 13.33 22.91
N SER A 345 -18.02 12.74 22.02
CA SER A 345 -19.09 11.79 22.31
C SER A 345 -18.70 10.39 21.85
N HIS A 346 -19.40 9.36 22.35
CA HIS A 346 -19.30 8.03 21.78
C HIS A 346 -19.71 8.05 20.29
N PRO A 347 -19.11 7.24 19.43
CA PRO A 347 -19.56 7.07 18.06
C PRO A 347 -21.02 6.59 18.05
N LYS A 348 -21.84 7.18 17.16
CA LYS A 348 -23.21 6.73 16.99
C LYS A 348 -23.25 5.48 16.12
N ALA A 349 -23.90 4.43 16.60
CA ALA A 349 -24.11 3.21 15.84
C ALA A 349 -25.20 3.42 14.75
N GLU A 350 -25.07 2.75 13.61
CA GLU A 350 -26.03 2.79 12.49
C GLU A 350 -27.47 2.47 12.92
N SER A 351 -27.64 1.62 13.95
CA SER A 351 -28.96 1.17 14.43
C SER A 351 -29.76 2.22 15.20
N SER A 352 -29.18 3.37 15.54
CA SER A 352 -29.79 4.33 16.49
C SER A 352 -30.32 5.63 15.84
N SER A 353 -30.08 5.89 14.54
CA SER A 353 -30.48 7.16 13.93
C SER A 353 -30.76 7.05 12.44
N THR A 354 -31.88 7.63 12.00
CA THR A 354 -32.24 7.76 10.57
C THR A 354 -31.69 9.04 9.93
N THR A 355 -30.99 9.91 10.66
CA THR A 355 -30.58 11.25 10.17
C THR A 355 -29.22 11.73 10.67
N ALA A 356 -28.54 11.00 11.56
CA ALA A 356 -27.21 11.39 12.06
C ALA A 356 -26.10 10.69 11.27
N THR A 357 -25.00 11.37 11.10
CA THR A 357 -23.76 10.77 10.62
C THR A 357 -23.30 9.73 11.63
N VAL A 358 -23.07 8.50 11.18
CA VAL A 358 -22.68 7.37 12.03
C VAL A 358 -21.32 6.85 11.60
N LEU A 359 -20.53 6.35 12.56
CA LEU A 359 -19.31 5.63 12.24
C LEU A 359 -19.67 4.22 11.78
N LEU A 360 -19.06 3.72 10.71
CA LEU A 360 -19.25 2.32 10.30
C LEU A 360 -18.82 1.39 11.42
N ASP A 361 -19.55 0.29 11.62
CA ASP A 361 -19.26 -0.68 12.67
C ASP A 361 -17.83 -1.22 12.61
N GLU A 362 -17.25 -1.34 11.40
CA GLU A 362 -15.87 -1.80 11.18
C GLU A 362 -14.79 -0.81 11.62
N TRP A 363 -15.15 0.46 11.85
CA TRP A 363 -14.24 1.51 12.35
C TRP A 363 -14.61 1.94 13.77
N ASN A 364 -15.70 1.41 14.28
CA ASN A 364 -16.17 1.68 15.63
C ASN A 364 -15.51 0.73 16.63
N ASP A 365 -14.18 0.79 16.70
CA ASP A 365 -13.41 0.10 17.73
C ASP A 365 -12.25 0.96 18.24
N ASN A 366 -11.61 0.53 19.33
CA ASN A 366 -10.53 1.30 19.94
C ASN A 366 -9.24 1.35 19.10
N GLY A 367 -9.15 0.68 17.95
CA GLY A 367 -8.06 0.85 17.00
C GLY A 367 -8.09 2.22 16.31
N TYR A 368 -9.26 2.80 16.13
CA TYR A 368 -9.47 4.08 15.47
C TYR A 368 -9.82 5.23 16.41
N THR A 369 -10.50 4.94 17.51
CA THR A 369 -10.98 5.95 18.48
C THR A 369 -11.08 5.36 19.89
N VAL A 370 -10.50 6.05 20.87
CA VAL A 370 -10.69 5.69 22.29
C VAL A 370 -12.14 5.88 22.74
N MET A 371 -12.95 6.66 21.99
CA MET A 371 -14.37 6.89 22.33
C MET A 371 -15.28 5.71 22.02
N SER A 372 -14.78 4.66 21.35
CA SER A 372 -15.55 3.44 21.10
C SER A 372 -15.65 2.55 22.35
N SER A 373 -16.82 1.92 22.51
CA SER A 373 -17.03 0.88 23.53
C SER A 373 -16.58 -0.51 23.07
N PHE A 374 -16.14 -0.65 21.82
CA PHE A 374 -15.72 -1.92 21.24
C PHE A 374 -14.20 -2.01 21.17
N GLN A 375 -13.69 -3.19 21.53
CA GLN A 375 -12.27 -3.49 21.35
C GLN A 375 -11.99 -3.89 19.90
N SER A 376 -10.86 -3.41 19.37
CA SER A 376 -10.33 -3.85 18.10
C SER A 376 -10.00 -5.36 18.10
N PRO A 377 -9.86 -5.97 16.92
CA PRO A 377 -9.49 -7.38 16.82
C PRO A 377 -8.17 -7.75 17.52
N SER A 378 -7.27 -6.77 17.71
CA SER A 378 -6.02 -6.96 18.46
C SER A 378 -6.23 -7.24 19.96
N LYS A 379 -7.36 -6.79 20.54
CA LYS A 379 -7.68 -6.81 21.98
C LYS A 379 -6.64 -6.10 22.84
N LEU A 380 -5.93 -5.14 22.28
CA LEU A 380 -4.97 -4.29 22.96
C LEU A 380 -5.61 -2.95 23.34
N TRP A 381 -4.97 -2.24 24.27
CA TRP A 381 -5.38 -0.92 24.73
C TRP A 381 -4.55 0.16 24.04
N GLN A 382 -5.15 1.30 23.79
CA GLN A 382 -4.48 2.45 23.18
C GLN A 382 -3.41 3.03 24.10
N SER A 383 -2.26 3.35 23.49
CA SER A 383 -1.20 4.11 24.16
C SER A 383 -1.40 5.63 24.04
N TRP A 384 -2.28 6.05 23.12
CA TRP A 384 -2.65 7.44 22.88
C TRP A 384 -4.03 7.54 22.22
N PHE A 385 -4.54 8.75 22.06
CA PHE A 385 -5.75 9.00 21.27
C PHE A 385 -5.62 8.42 19.85
N GLY A 386 -6.68 7.80 19.36
CA GLY A 386 -6.77 7.30 18.00
C GLY A 386 -6.77 8.43 16.95
N ALA A 387 -6.69 8.06 15.69
CA ALA A 387 -6.65 9.03 14.60
C ALA A 387 -7.91 9.89 14.55
N LEU A 388 -9.08 9.29 14.75
CA LEU A 388 -10.36 10.02 14.73
C LEU A 388 -10.49 10.99 15.89
N ASP A 389 -10.00 10.63 17.09
CA ASP A 389 -10.07 11.48 18.28
C ASP A 389 -9.30 12.77 18.06
N ILE A 390 -8.06 12.68 17.60
CA ILE A 390 -7.22 13.86 17.37
C ILE A 390 -7.79 14.74 16.27
N GLN A 391 -8.30 14.17 15.18
CA GLN A 391 -8.97 14.93 14.13
C GLN A 391 -10.21 15.66 14.68
N ALA A 392 -10.99 15.01 15.53
CA ALA A 392 -12.15 15.62 16.19
C ALA A 392 -11.73 16.77 17.13
N LEU A 393 -10.73 16.52 17.97
CA LEU A 393 -10.20 17.57 18.88
C LEU A 393 -9.60 18.74 18.10
N GLN A 394 -8.90 18.48 17.01
CA GLN A 394 -8.38 19.52 16.11
C GLN A 394 -9.49 20.31 15.41
N SER A 395 -10.59 19.64 15.07
CA SER A 395 -11.77 20.31 14.52
C SER A 395 -12.42 21.27 15.53
N LEU A 396 -12.41 20.91 16.83
CA LEU A 396 -12.92 21.76 17.90
C LEU A 396 -11.95 22.90 18.25
N TYR A 397 -10.69 22.61 18.48
CA TYR A 397 -9.76 23.53 19.13
C TYR A 397 -8.67 24.08 18.20
N GLY A 398 -8.48 23.48 17.04
CA GLY A 398 -7.46 23.83 16.05
C GLY A 398 -6.29 22.84 16.08
N THR A 399 -5.40 23.02 15.12
CA THR A 399 -4.16 22.24 15.01
C THR A 399 -3.08 22.86 15.87
N GLY A 400 -2.34 22.03 16.57
CA GLY A 400 -1.17 22.42 17.35
C GLY A 400 0.07 22.63 16.47
N ARG A 401 1.23 22.33 17.02
CA ARG A 401 2.49 22.34 16.26
C ARG A 401 2.57 21.09 15.40
N PRO A 402 3.13 21.17 14.18
CA PRO A 402 3.50 19.96 13.45
C PRO A 402 4.42 19.10 14.32
N LEU A 403 4.08 17.82 14.50
CA LEU A 403 4.91 16.86 15.22
C LEU A 403 5.88 16.25 14.24
N ALA A 404 7.16 16.09 14.66
CA ALA A 404 8.17 15.43 13.85
C ALA A 404 8.19 15.95 12.40
N THR A 405 9.03 16.93 12.14
CA THR A 405 9.14 17.58 10.80
C THR A 405 10.52 17.36 10.21
N GLY A 406 11.36 16.63 10.91
CA GLY A 406 12.73 16.30 10.53
C GLY A 406 12.80 14.88 9.97
N ASN A 407 14.00 14.40 9.75
CA ASN A 407 14.21 12.98 9.43
C ASN A 407 14.25 12.20 10.75
N ASP A 408 13.17 11.50 11.04
CA ASP A 408 12.96 10.83 12.31
C ASP A 408 13.12 9.31 12.17
N SER A 409 13.44 8.62 13.26
CA SER A 409 13.54 7.16 13.31
C SER A 409 12.65 6.62 14.42
N TYR A 410 11.65 5.88 14.05
CA TYR A 410 10.67 5.24 14.93
C TYR A 410 11.10 3.80 15.21
N MET A 411 11.79 3.60 16.31
CA MET A 411 12.27 2.26 16.72
C MET A 411 11.14 1.52 17.44
N PHE A 412 10.63 0.48 16.84
CA PHE A 412 9.61 -0.41 17.40
C PHE A 412 10.20 -1.79 17.66
N GLY A 413 10.26 -2.15 18.94
CA GLY A 413 10.73 -3.46 19.38
C GLY A 413 9.59 -4.37 19.83
N ASN A 414 9.92 -5.49 20.45
CA ASN A 414 8.95 -6.50 20.91
C ASN A 414 7.81 -5.94 21.76
N SER A 415 8.10 -4.97 22.64
CA SER A 415 7.09 -4.36 23.52
C SER A 415 6.01 -3.58 22.79
N GLN A 416 6.25 -3.20 21.53
CA GLN A 416 5.23 -2.55 20.71
C GLN A 416 3.99 -3.44 20.50
N GLY A 417 4.16 -4.75 20.50
CA GLY A 417 3.07 -5.72 20.41
C GLY A 417 2.14 -5.78 21.63
N GLN A 418 2.36 -4.95 22.65
CA GLN A 418 1.56 -4.94 23.88
C GLN A 418 0.57 -3.77 23.96
N SER A 419 0.56 -2.87 22.97
CA SER A 419 -0.36 -1.74 22.92
C SER A 419 -0.78 -1.40 21.50
N LEU A 420 -1.91 -0.74 21.36
CA LEU A 420 -2.28 -0.01 20.14
C LEU A 420 -1.55 1.34 20.13
N SER A 421 -1.10 1.76 18.96
CA SER A 421 -0.50 3.07 18.78
C SER A 421 -0.79 3.66 17.39
N THR A 422 -0.88 4.97 17.35
CA THR A 422 -1.00 5.74 16.11
C THR A 422 0.31 6.49 15.87
N LEU A 423 0.98 6.18 14.76
CA LEU A 423 2.16 6.90 14.30
C LEU A 423 1.74 8.16 13.54
N ARG A 424 2.23 9.32 13.99
CA ARG A 424 2.01 10.63 13.37
C ARG A 424 3.34 11.31 13.15
N ASP A 425 3.52 11.75 11.92
CA ASP A 425 4.69 12.48 11.44
C ASP A 425 4.21 13.58 10.47
N ALA A 426 4.80 14.75 10.53
CA ALA A 426 4.41 15.89 9.72
C ALA A 426 5.37 16.15 8.53
N GLY A 427 6.33 15.27 8.33
CA GLY A 427 7.22 15.28 7.17
C GLY A 427 8.69 15.23 7.52
N GLY A 428 9.44 14.76 6.59
CA GLY A 428 10.86 14.43 6.66
C GLY A 428 11.19 13.38 5.64
N THR A 429 12.20 12.60 5.96
CA THR A 429 12.50 11.30 5.34
C THR A 429 12.74 10.33 6.49
N ASP A 430 11.74 9.51 6.77
CA ASP A 430 11.59 8.87 8.05
C ASP A 430 11.78 7.36 7.97
N PHE A 431 12.20 6.76 9.08
CA PHE A 431 12.44 5.34 9.19
C PHE A 431 11.53 4.69 10.23
N LEU A 432 10.91 3.57 9.83
CA LEU A 432 10.35 2.61 10.77
C LEU A 432 11.39 1.51 11.01
N ASP A 433 12.01 1.51 12.19
CA ASP A 433 13.10 0.56 12.54
C ASP A 433 12.54 -0.59 13.38
N LEU A 434 12.53 -1.79 12.79
CA LEU A 434 12.04 -3.03 13.41
C LEU A 434 13.17 -4.00 13.80
N SER A 435 14.42 -3.60 13.67
CA SER A 435 15.61 -4.45 13.87
C SER A 435 15.70 -5.09 15.26
N LYS A 436 14.90 -4.63 16.23
CA LYS A 436 14.86 -5.16 17.61
C LYS A 436 13.75 -6.17 17.86
N ASN A 437 12.96 -6.51 16.86
CA ASN A 437 11.95 -7.55 16.99
C ASN A 437 12.55 -8.94 16.86
N SER A 438 11.97 -9.90 17.57
CA SER A 438 12.39 -11.30 17.57
C SER A 438 11.38 -12.21 16.85
N LEU A 439 10.48 -11.64 16.09
CA LEU A 439 9.59 -12.29 15.13
C LEU A 439 9.50 -11.40 13.88
N GLY A 440 9.11 -11.99 12.76
CA GLY A 440 8.77 -11.26 11.55
C GLY A 440 7.58 -10.32 11.75
N ALA A 441 7.53 -9.27 10.98
CA ALA A 441 6.52 -8.22 11.04
C ALA A 441 5.67 -8.18 9.76
N TYR A 442 4.44 -7.73 9.90
CA TYR A 442 3.64 -7.25 8.78
C TYR A 442 3.65 -5.73 8.80
N VAL A 443 4.21 -5.11 7.78
CA VAL A 443 4.34 -3.66 7.66
C VAL A 443 3.56 -3.16 6.45
N ASP A 444 2.72 -2.18 6.66
CA ASP A 444 2.07 -1.42 5.60
C ASP A 444 2.35 0.06 5.80
N LEU A 445 3.29 0.62 5.00
CA LEU A 445 3.70 2.03 5.10
C LEU A 445 2.67 3.02 4.52
N LYS A 446 1.58 2.51 3.94
CA LYS A 446 0.56 3.37 3.38
C LYS A 446 -0.14 4.18 4.46
N PRO A 447 -0.28 5.52 4.30
CA PRO A 447 -1.11 6.34 5.18
C PRO A 447 -2.51 5.77 5.36
N GLY A 448 -2.99 5.69 6.61
CA GLY A 448 -4.30 5.12 6.95
C GLY A 448 -4.32 3.58 7.08
N SER A 449 -3.17 2.92 7.11
CA SER A 449 -3.07 1.46 7.23
C SER A 449 -2.58 1.01 8.61
N PHE A 450 -2.88 -0.25 8.95
CA PHE A 450 -2.34 -0.91 10.12
C PHE A 450 -1.15 -1.81 9.78
N SER A 451 -0.19 -1.80 10.66
CA SER A 451 0.91 -2.77 10.72
C SER A 451 0.78 -3.67 11.96
N SER A 452 1.40 -4.84 11.90
CA SER A 452 1.45 -5.85 12.98
C SER A 452 2.90 -6.01 13.41
N ILE A 453 3.26 -5.38 14.54
CA ILE A 453 4.66 -5.22 14.96
C ILE A 453 4.83 -5.62 16.43
N GLY A 454 5.84 -6.44 16.71
CA GLY A 454 6.21 -6.82 18.05
C GLY A 454 5.48 -8.06 18.55
N ILE A 455 5.58 -8.31 19.87
CA ILE A 455 5.13 -9.53 20.51
C ILE A 455 4.16 -9.18 21.63
N THR A 456 3.00 -9.84 21.65
CA THR A 456 2.02 -9.73 22.72
C THR A 456 2.57 -10.25 24.06
N ALA A 457 1.93 -9.88 25.17
CA ALA A 457 2.31 -10.39 26.49
C ALA A 457 2.27 -11.93 26.60
N GLN A 458 1.54 -12.60 25.72
CA GLN A 458 1.44 -14.06 25.65
C GLN A 458 2.55 -14.69 24.76
N GLY A 459 3.42 -13.89 24.13
CA GLY A 459 4.52 -14.37 23.30
C GLY A 459 4.16 -14.64 21.84
N PHE A 460 2.99 -14.21 21.38
CA PHE A 460 2.56 -14.30 19.96
C PHE A 460 2.86 -13.00 19.22
N GLY A 461 2.98 -13.06 17.89
CA GLY A 461 3.04 -11.85 17.06
C GLY A 461 1.80 -10.98 17.28
N ALA A 462 2.01 -9.67 17.36
CA ALA A 462 0.92 -8.71 17.47
C ALA A 462 0.10 -8.67 16.17
N TYR A 463 -1.11 -8.16 16.24
CA TYR A 463 -2.01 -8.04 15.09
C TYR A 463 -2.61 -6.63 15.04
N ASN A 464 -2.45 -5.92 13.91
CA ASN A 464 -3.03 -4.60 13.65
C ASN A 464 -2.87 -3.63 14.83
N ASN A 465 -1.66 -3.51 15.36
CA ASN A 465 -1.40 -2.75 16.58
C ASN A 465 -0.73 -1.39 16.37
N VAL A 466 -0.22 -1.11 15.16
CA VAL A 466 0.37 0.17 14.78
C VAL A 466 -0.40 0.74 13.60
N PHE A 467 -1.07 1.87 13.80
CA PHE A 467 -1.79 2.60 12.76
C PHE A 467 -0.91 3.77 12.27
N ILE A 468 -0.69 3.89 10.97
CA ILE A 468 -0.08 5.08 10.37
C ILE A 468 -1.19 6.07 10.07
N ASP A 469 -1.14 7.26 10.68
CA ASP A 469 -2.16 8.30 10.45
C ASP A 469 -2.27 8.64 8.95
N SER A 470 -3.46 8.94 8.49
CA SER A 470 -3.74 9.24 7.09
C SER A 470 -2.98 10.46 6.54
N SER A 471 -2.50 11.35 7.43
CA SER A 471 -1.68 12.52 7.10
C SER A 471 -0.17 12.26 7.19
N THR A 472 0.25 11.05 7.57
CA THR A 472 1.64 10.68 7.82
C THR A 472 2.19 9.85 6.66
N THR A 473 3.37 10.21 6.18
CA THR A 473 4.14 9.39 5.23
C THR A 473 5.42 8.94 5.91
N ILE A 474 5.70 7.65 5.87
CA ILE A 474 6.98 7.05 6.30
C ILE A 474 7.62 6.45 5.06
N GLU A 475 8.80 6.93 4.70
CA GLU A 475 9.42 6.54 3.43
C GLU A 475 10.20 5.24 3.55
N ASN A 476 10.77 4.94 4.73
CA ASN A 476 11.74 3.88 4.83
C ASN A 476 11.40 2.90 5.94
N VAL A 477 11.89 1.66 5.79
CA VAL A 477 11.77 0.64 6.81
C VAL A 477 13.07 -0.16 6.95
N ILE A 478 13.41 -0.50 8.17
CA ILE A 478 14.40 -1.52 8.51
C ILE A 478 13.62 -2.71 9.03
N GLY A 479 13.66 -3.82 8.31
CA GLY A 479 12.99 -5.07 8.64
C GLY A 479 13.55 -5.75 9.89
N THR A 480 13.02 -6.92 10.18
CA THR A 480 13.49 -7.79 11.26
C THR A 480 14.56 -8.77 10.75
N ALA A 481 15.04 -9.69 11.56
CA ALA A 481 15.90 -10.78 11.12
C ALA A 481 15.11 -12.07 10.78
N TYR A 482 13.80 -11.94 10.54
CA TYR A 482 12.85 -13.03 10.34
C TYR A 482 11.97 -12.69 9.15
N ASP A 483 11.19 -13.66 8.68
CA ASP A 483 10.31 -13.51 7.52
C ASP A 483 9.31 -12.36 7.71
N ASP A 484 9.49 -11.28 6.96
CA ASP A 484 8.67 -10.07 6.98
C ASP A 484 7.73 -10.01 5.78
N VAL A 485 6.63 -9.31 5.94
CA VAL A 485 5.77 -8.87 4.83
C VAL A 485 5.74 -7.36 4.85
N ILE A 486 6.33 -6.72 3.83
CA ILE A 486 6.52 -5.26 3.78
C ILE A 486 5.83 -4.69 2.55
N PHE A 487 4.90 -3.80 2.77
CA PHE A 487 4.28 -2.97 1.74
C PHE A 487 4.77 -1.53 1.87
N GLY A 488 5.38 -1.00 0.83
CA GLY A 488 5.73 0.41 0.70
C GLY A 488 4.51 1.32 0.53
N ASN A 489 4.74 2.53 0.07
CA ASN A 489 3.71 3.52 -0.25
C ASN A 489 3.99 4.19 -1.61
N ASP A 490 3.44 5.37 -1.87
CA ASP A 490 3.65 6.09 -3.13
C ASP A 490 4.97 6.88 -3.17
N ALA A 491 5.71 6.96 -2.06
CA ALA A 491 7.04 7.59 -2.02
C ALA A 491 8.12 6.65 -2.57
N ASN A 492 9.32 7.18 -2.74
CA ASN A 492 10.49 6.35 -3.00
C ASN A 492 10.91 5.68 -1.69
N ASN A 493 10.69 4.38 -1.55
CA ASN A 493 10.98 3.67 -0.32
C ASN A 493 12.38 3.05 -0.33
N LEU A 494 13.09 3.19 0.80
CA LEU A 494 14.33 2.49 1.07
C LEU A 494 14.06 1.41 2.12
N ILE A 495 14.14 0.14 1.71
CA ILE A 495 13.78 -1.02 2.52
C ILE A 495 15.05 -1.81 2.80
N TYR A 496 15.48 -1.83 4.07
CA TYR A 496 16.54 -2.70 4.52
C TYR A 496 15.92 -4.05 4.88
N GLU A 497 16.14 -5.02 4.01
CA GLU A 497 15.97 -6.43 4.34
C GLU A 497 16.92 -6.71 5.53
N TRP A 498 16.84 -7.53 6.37
CA TRP A 498 17.74 -7.77 7.51
C TRP A 498 17.95 -9.26 7.75
N GLY A 499 17.43 -10.09 6.83
CA GLY A 499 17.38 -11.55 6.83
C GLY A 499 15.98 -12.09 7.08
N GLY A 500 15.76 -13.30 6.64
CA GLY A 500 14.44 -13.94 6.55
C GLY A 500 14.10 -14.29 5.13
N ASN A 501 12.89 -14.80 4.91
CA ASN A 501 12.30 -14.95 3.57
C ASN A 501 11.19 -13.92 3.45
N ASP A 502 11.53 -12.77 2.87
CA ASP A 502 10.68 -11.61 2.91
C ASP A 502 9.78 -11.52 1.68
N VAL A 503 8.59 -10.99 1.88
CA VAL A 503 7.69 -10.59 0.79
C VAL A 503 7.61 -9.07 0.79
N ILE A 504 8.15 -8.43 -0.25
CA ILE A 504 8.25 -6.98 -0.34
C ILE A 504 7.52 -6.48 -1.58
N ASP A 505 6.52 -5.65 -1.37
CA ASP A 505 5.89 -4.87 -2.43
C ASP A 505 6.18 -3.38 -2.21
N GLY A 506 7.05 -2.80 -3.04
CA GLY A 506 7.40 -1.39 -2.96
C GLY A 506 6.28 -0.43 -3.34
N ARG A 507 5.21 -0.88 -4.00
CA ARG A 507 4.10 -0.06 -4.52
C ARG A 507 4.57 1.07 -5.46
N GLY A 508 4.16 2.33 -5.20
CA GLY A 508 4.54 3.48 -6.01
C GLY A 508 5.99 3.91 -5.84
N GLY A 509 6.42 4.91 -6.61
CA GLY A 509 7.76 5.48 -6.49
C GLY A 509 8.89 4.65 -7.12
N VAL A 510 10.12 5.02 -6.77
CA VAL A 510 11.36 4.30 -7.13
C VAL A 510 11.89 3.63 -5.87
N ASN A 511 11.60 2.36 -5.71
CA ASN A 511 11.88 1.62 -4.50
C ASN A 511 13.22 0.89 -4.58
N THR A 512 13.97 0.91 -3.46
CA THR A 512 15.27 0.27 -3.31
C THR A 512 15.22 -0.71 -2.15
N VAL A 513 15.62 -1.96 -2.40
CA VAL A 513 15.87 -2.95 -1.34
C VAL A 513 17.37 -3.04 -1.10
N VAL A 514 17.76 -2.98 0.18
CA VAL A 514 19.18 -2.96 0.61
C VAL A 514 19.53 -4.28 1.26
N TYR A 515 20.56 -4.92 0.72
CA TYR A 515 21.15 -6.17 1.17
C TYR A 515 22.52 -5.93 1.83
N VAL A 516 22.75 -6.55 2.95
CA VAL A 516 24.01 -6.38 3.74
C VAL A 516 25.21 -7.03 3.06
N GLY A 517 25.00 -8.12 2.31
CA GLY A 517 26.04 -8.90 1.62
C GLY A 517 26.54 -8.25 0.32
N LYS A 518 27.52 -8.91 -0.29
CA LYS A 518 27.99 -8.54 -1.63
C LYS A 518 27.03 -9.05 -2.71
N ARG A 519 27.01 -8.39 -3.87
CA ARG A 519 26.23 -8.85 -5.02
C ARG A 519 26.50 -10.32 -5.40
N SER A 520 27.74 -10.76 -5.26
CA SER A 520 28.14 -12.14 -5.55
C SER A 520 27.55 -13.18 -4.62
N ASP A 521 27.04 -12.79 -3.45
CA ASP A 521 26.50 -13.68 -2.43
C ASP A 521 25.04 -14.05 -2.69
N TYR A 522 24.40 -13.43 -3.71
CA TYR A 522 23.00 -13.61 -4.04
C TYR A 522 22.78 -14.08 -5.48
N ASN A 523 21.74 -14.88 -5.69
CA ASN A 523 21.13 -15.13 -6.99
C ASN A 523 19.95 -14.20 -7.16
N ILE A 524 19.85 -13.55 -8.32
CA ILE A 524 18.70 -12.71 -8.68
C ILE A 524 18.07 -13.35 -9.90
N ASN A 525 16.76 -13.63 -9.83
CA ASN A 525 15.99 -14.20 -10.92
C ASN A 525 14.65 -13.49 -11.02
N THR A 526 14.13 -13.34 -12.22
CA THR A 526 12.74 -12.89 -12.41
C THR A 526 11.86 -14.06 -12.76
N SER A 527 10.63 -14.02 -12.25
CA SER A 527 9.55 -14.84 -12.77
C SER A 527 8.99 -14.20 -14.03
N GLU A 528 9.13 -14.85 -15.20
CA GLU A 528 8.63 -14.32 -16.49
C GLU A 528 7.11 -14.04 -16.47
N ILE A 529 6.37 -14.70 -15.56
CA ILE A 529 4.90 -14.68 -15.52
C ILE A 529 4.37 -13.51 -14.69
N ALA A 530 5.08 -13.07 -13.62
CA ALA A 530 4.47 -12.21 -12.60
C ALA A 530 5.18 -10.87 -12.36
N LYS A 531 6.28 -10.56 -13.06
CA LYS A 531 7.16 -9.38 -12.78
C LYS A 531 7.66 -9.34 -11.32
N HIS A 532 7.73 -10.50 -10.68
CA HIS A 532 8.34 -10.66 -9.38
C HIS A 532 9.82 -10.93 -9.54
N TRP A 533 10.62 -10.39 -8.64
CA TRP A 533 12.04 -10.67 -8.56
C TRP A 533 12.30 -11.53 -7.33
N LEU A 534 12.94 -12.66 -7.53
CA LEU A 534 13.39 -13.53 -6.47
C LEU A 534 14.88 -13.25 -6.19
N VAL A 535 15.20 -12.90 -4.97
CA VAL A 535 16.58 -12.67 -4.52
C VAL A 535 16.91 -13.70 -3.45
N GLU A 536 17.83 -14.62 -3.77
CA GLU A 536 18.17 -15.76 -2.92
C GLU A 536 19.62 -15.69 -2.44
N GLY A 537 19.84 -15.75 -1.14
CA GLY A 537 21.17 -15.89 -0.56
C GLY A 537 21.78 -17.25 -0.87
N LYS A 538 22.96 -17.30 -1.50
CA LYS A 538 23.64 -18.54 -1.91
C LYS A 538 23.99 -19.49 -0.77
N ASN A 539 24.12 -18.99 0.45
CA ASN A 539 24.53 -19.76 1.62
C ASN A 539 23.36 -20.14 2.54
N GLY A 540 22.12 -19.90 2.15
CA GLY A 540 20.90 -20.21 2.91
C GLY A 540 20.71 -19.43 4.22
N ALA A 541 21.69 -18.64 4.62
CA ALA A 541 21.61 -17.83 5.85
C ALA A 541 21.01 -16.43 5.63
N MET A 542 20.84 -16.04 4.38
CA MET A 542 20.35 -14.70 3.98
C MET A 542 18.92 -14.75 3.40
N GLY A 543 18.26 -15.89 3.49
CA GLY A 543 16.88 -16.04 3.04
C GLY A 543 16.66 -16.05 1.53
N SER A 544 15.40 -15.94 1.18
CA SER A 544 14.90 -15.87 -0.20
C SER A 544 13.72 -14.91 -0.24
N ASP A 545 13.89 -13.77 -0.89
CA ASP A 545 12.92 -12.68 -0.89
C ASP A 545 12.16 -12.60 -2.20
N ASP A 546 10.86 -12.37 -2.10
CA ASP A 546 9.96 -12.14 -3.23
C ASP A 546 9.64 -10.63 -3.34
N LEU A 547 10.11 -10.00 -4.42
CA LEU A 547 10.05 -8.56 -4.60
C LEU A 547 9.10 -8.17 -5.74
N THR A 548 8.20 -7.27 -5.44
CA THR A 548 7.28 -6.63 -6.41
C THR A 548 7.44 -5.12 -6.35
N ASN A 549 7.30 -4.43 -7.48
CA ASN A 549 7.40 -2.97 -7.58
C ASN A 549 8.71 -2.38 -6.98
N VAL A 550 9.80 -3.14 -7.05
CA VAL A 550 11.15 -2.73 -6.67
C VAL A 550 11.95 -2.47 -7.95
N LYS A 551 12.64 -1.34 -8.03
CA LYS A 551 13.44 -0.96 -9.19
C LYS A 551 14.93 -1.07 -8.99
N LEU A 552 15.38 -1.00 -7.75
CA LEU A 552 16.79 -1.02 -7.41
C LEU A 552 17.08 -1.99 -6.27
N LEU A 553 18.20 -2.73 -6.41
CA LEU A 553 18.80 -3.44 -5.30
C LEU A 553 20.15 -2.80 -5.00
N GLN A 554 20.47 -2.67 -3.73
CA GLN A 554 21.73 -2.14 -3.26
C GLN A 554 22.45 -3.19 -2.41
N PHE A 555 23.62 -3.59 -2.84
CA PHE A 555 24.54 -4.50 -2.16
C PHE A 555 25.74 -3.74 -1.59
N ALA A 556 26.54 -4.40 -0.77
CA ALA A 556 27.73 -3.79 -0.17
C ALA A 556 28.78 -3.31 -1.21
N ASP A 557 28.80 -3.90 -2.39
CA ASP A 557 29.81 -3.65 -3.44
C ASP A 557 29.24 -3.31 -4.83
N ALA A 558 27.91 -3.33 -5.01
CA ALA A 558 27.28 -3.02 -6.29
C ALA A 558 25.82 -2.61 -6.10
N LYS A 559 25.23 -2.02 -7.15
CA LYS A 559 23.79 -1.86 -7.32
C LYS A 559 23.32 -2.68 -8.50
N VAL A 560 22.03 -3.05 -8.49
CA VAL A 560 21.39 -3.74 -9.59
C VAL A 560 20.11 -2.99 -9.95
N SER A 561 19.97 -2.60 -11.20
CA SER A 561 18.69 -2.11 -11.70
C SER A 561 17.83 -3.28 -12.16
N LEU A 562 16.61 -3.33 -11.64
CA LEU A 562 15.57 -4.28 -12.02
C LEU A 562 14.65 -3.70 -13.13
N ASP A 563 14.76 -2.40 -13.41
CA ASP A 563 14.10 -1.74 -14.55
C ASP A 563 14.96 -1.96 -15.81
N VAL A 564 14.84 -3.15 -16.39
CA VAL A 564 15.74 -3.64 -17.44
C VAL A 564 15.34 -3.20 -18.87
N ASP A 565 14.19 -2.55 -19.05
CA ASP A 565 13.69 -2.10 -20.36
C ASP A 565 14.02 -0.62 -20.67
N GLY A 566 14.34 0.17 -19.64
CA GLY A 566 14.63 1.60 -19.75
C GLY A 566 16.09 1.97 -19.99
N ASN A 567 16.59 2.92 -19.19
CA ASN A 567 17.98 3.39 -19.24
C ASN A 567 19.02 2.29 -19.08
N PRO A 568 18.84 1.27 -18.21
CA PRO A 568 19.79 0.16 -18.08
C PRO A 568 19.98 -0.63 -19.38
N ALA A 569 18.89 -1.00 -20.07
CA ALA A 569 19.00 -1.66 -21.38
C ALA A 569 19.68 -0.76 -22.43
N MET A 570 19.36 0.55 -22.42
CA MET A 570 19.99 1.52 -23.31
C MET A 570 21.49 1.64 -23.04
N ALA A 571 21.89 1.70 -21.75
CA ALA A 571 23.29 1.74 -21.35
C ALA A 571 24.04 0.47 -21.82
N ALA A 572 23.49 -0.71 -21.59
CA ALA A 572 24.07 -1.99 -22.03
C ALA A 572 24.24 -2.04 -23.54
N LYS A 573 23.19 -1.68 -24.32
CA LYS A 573 23.24 -1.63 -25.80
C LYS A 573 24.31 -0.67 -26.30
N MET A 574 24.41 0.50 -25.64
CA MET A 574 25.40 1.53 -25.98
C MET A 574 26.84 1.04 -25.74
N ILE A 575 27.07 0.45 -24.56
CA ILE A 575 28.38 -0.12 -24.21
C ILE A 575 28.75 -1.23 -25.20
N GLY A 576 27.78 -2.09 -25.57
CA GLY A 576 27.98 -3.20 -26.48
C GLY A 576 28.47 -2.73 -27.85
N VAL A 577 27.89 -1.68 -28.43
CA VAL A 577 28.28 -1.12 -29.72
C VAL A 577 29.62 -0.39 -29.62
N ILE A 578 29.78 0.49 -28.62
CA ILE A 578 30.96 1.38 -28.57
C ILE A 578 32.21 0.63 -28.07
N LEU A 579 32.10 -0.14 -26.99
CA LEU A 579 33.26 -0.78 -26.36
C LEU A 579 33.31 -2.29 -26.59
N GLY A 580 32.17 -2.91 -26.94
CA GLY A 580 32.01 -4.36 -27.07
C GLY A 580 31.31 -4.99 -25.89
N GLY A 581 30.58 -6.09 -26.10
CA GLY A 581 29.74 -6.75 -25.13
C GLY A 581 30.44 -7.16 -23.81
N GLN A 582 31.75 -7.47 -23.87
CA GLN A 582 32.55 -7.81 -22.72
C GLN A 582 32.69 -6.67 -21.67
N TRP A 583 32.38 -5.43 -22.04
CA TRP A 583 32.45 -4.28 -21.14
C TRP A 583 31.14 -4.01 -20.39
N VAL A 584 30.06 -4.67 -20.72
CA VAL A 584 28.75 -4.51 -20.08
C VAL A 584 28.81 -4.96 -18.61
N SER A 585 29.63 -5.98 -18.29
CA SER A 585 29.86 -6.45 -16.91
C SER A 585 30.84 -5.60 -16.12
N ASN A 586 31.44 -4.55 -16.70
CA ASN A 586 32.27 -3.62 -15.97
C ASN A 586 31.39 -2.63 -15.20
N LEU A 587 31.25 -2.83 -13.89
CA LEU A 587 30.34 -2.08 -13.04
C LEU A 587 30.54 -0.56 -13.11
N PHE A 588 31.80 -0.11 -13.23
CA PHE A 588 32.11 1.33 -13.32
C PHE A 588 31.62 1.93 -14.64
N ILE A 589 31.88 1.25 -15.76
CA ILE A 589 31.43 1.71 -17.10
C ILE A 589 29.90 1.65 -17.18
N ALA A 590 29.30 0.59 -16.67
CA ALA A 590 27.86 0.43 -16.58
C ALA A 590 27.21 1.58 -15.79
N GLY A 591 27.74 1.90 -14.60
CA GLY A 591 27.27 3.00 -13.77
C GLY A 591 27.45 4.36 -14.40
N LEU A 592 28.60 4.61 -15.07
CA LEU A 592 28.85 5.86 -15.78
C LEU A 592 27.84 6.07 -16.93
N ALA A 593 27.62 5.05 -17.75
CA ALA A 593 26.65 5.12 -18.86
C ALA A 593 25.21 5.35 -18.35
N LEU A 594 24.84 4.63 -17.28
CA LEU A 594 23.52 4.76 -16.67
C LEU A 594 23.33 6.16 -16.05
N SER A 595 24.31 6.68 -15.30
CA SER A 595 24.22 8.01 -14.68
C SER A 595 24.03 9.14 -15.69
N VAL A 596 24.63 9.04 -16.87
CA VAL A 596 24.45 10.01 -17.97
C VAL A 596 23.01 9.99 -18.47
N LEU A 597 22.40 8.82 -18.62
CA LEU A 597 20.99 8.70 -19.05
C LEU A 597 20.03 9.16 -17.95
N ASP A 598 20.30 8.83 -16.70
CA ASP A 598 19.45 9.17 -15.55
C ASP A 598 19.43 10.69 -15.26
N THR A 599 20.47 11.42 -15.69
CA THR A 599 20.47 12.90 -15.67
C THR A 599 19.68 13.52 -16.82
N GLY A 600 18.99 12.71 -17.65
CA GLY A 600 18.15 13.17 -18.75
C GLY A 600 18.89 13.37 -20.08
N SER A 601 20.13 12.89 -20.17
CA SER A 601 20.86 12.92 -21.45
C SER A 601 20.23 11.97 -22.47
N THR A 602 20.21 12.40 -23.73
CA THR A 602 19.71 11.55 -24.82
C THR A 602 20.71 10.43 -25.16
N PRO A 603 20.24 9.32 -25.78
CA PRO A 603 21.13 8.27 -26.29
C PRO A 603 22.22 8.81 -27.24
N ALA A 604 21.91 9.82 -28.06
CA ALA A 604 22.87 10.44 -28.94
C ALA A 604 23.98 11.19 -28.19
N GLN A 605 23.63 11.86 -27.09
CA GLN A 605 24.60 12.52 -26.20
C GLN A 605 25.51 11.50 -25.50
N LEU A 606 24.93 10.39 -24.99
CA LEU A 606 25.74 9.29 -24.44
C LEU A 606 26.67 8.67 -25.48
N ALA A 607 26.16 8.43 -26.69
CA ALA A 607 26.99 7.93 -27.79
C ALA A 607 28.18 8.85 -28.06
N LYS A 608 27.93 10.16 -28.18
CA LYS A 608 28.99 11.15 -28.38
C LYS A 608 30.01 11.14 -27.24
N LEU A 609 29.58 11.11 -25.97
CA LEU A 609 30.50 11.03 -24.83
C LEU A 609 31.36 9.77 -24.86
N GLY A 610 30.77 8.63 -25.19
CA GLY A 610 31.48 7.36 -25.30
C GLY A 610 32.54 7.40 -26.42
N LEU A 611 32.20 7.94 -27.61
CA LEU A 611 33.07 8.06 -28.76
C LEU A 611 34.20 9.07 -28.54
N ASP A 612 33.95 10.15 -27.82
CA ASP A 612 34.99 11.16 -27.48
C ASP A 612 35.92 10.69 -26.35
N SER A 613 35.62 9.57 -25.69
CA SER A 613 36.43 9.06 -24.60
C SER A 613 37.82 8.62 -25.04
N SER A 614 38.83 8.87 -24.21
CA SER A 614 40.21 8.38 -24.49
C SER A 614 40.27 6.86 -24.58
N MET A 615 39.39 6.16 -23.89
CA MET A 615 39.26 4.70 -23.95
C MET A 615 38.85 4.24 -25.37
N PHE A 616 37.77 4.81 -25.90
CA PHE A 616 37.33 4.48 -27.27
C PHE A 616 38.40 4.81 -28.31
N VAL A 617 38.94 6.04 -28.29
CA VAL A 617 39.97 6.48 -29.23
C VAL A 617 41.21 5.60 -29.15
N GLY A 618 41.61 5.17 -27.94
CA GLY A 618 42.72 4.23 -27.77
C GLY A 618 42.44 2.85 -28.36
N MET A 619 41.20 2.35 -28.25
CA MET A 619 40.80 1.07 -28.82
C MET A 619 40.66 1.13 -30.36
N ALA A 620 40.14 2.23 -30.88
CA ALA A 620 39.96 2.45 -32.32
C ALA A 620 41.25 2.75 -33.05
N GLY A 621 42.24 3.33 -32.35
CA GLY A 621 43.50 3.82 -32.92
C GLY A 621 43.45 5.29 -33.33
N SER A 622 42.29 5.82 -33.70
CA SER A 622 42.05 7.24 -33.94
C SER A 622 40.55 7.57 -33.84
N SER A 623 40.19 8.87 -33.83
CA SER A 623 38.81 9.34 -33.93
C SER A 623 38.28 9.44 -35.37
N GLY A 624 39.06 9.02 -36.37
CA GLY A 624 38.67 9.09 -37.79
C GLY A 624 37.56 8.11 -38.16
N ASN A 625 36.72 8.48 -39.13
CA ASN A 625 35.54 7.72 -39.50
C ASN A 625 35.80 6.25 -39.86
N LYS A 626 36.94 5.95 -40.47
CA LYS A 626 37.35 4.57 -40.83
C LYS A 626 37.65 3.73 -39.58
N ASP A 627 38.45 4.26 -38.67
CA ASP A 627 38.85 3.54 -37.45
C ASP A 627 37.68 3.38 -36.51
N PHE A 628 36.86 4.42 -36.37
CA PHE A 628 35.58 4.38 -35.69
C PHE A 628 34.70 3.25 -36.19
N TYR A 629 34.39 3.24 -37.51
CA TYR A 629 33.45 2.27 -38.06
C TYR A 629 33.97 0.84 -37.98
N ASN A 630 35.26 0.65 -38.24
CA ASN A 630 35.90 -0.66 -38.06
C ASN A 630 35.74 -1.21 -36.65
N LEU A 631 35.91 -0.37 -35.62
CA LEU A 631 35.80 -0.83 -34.22
C LEU A 631 34.35 -1.16 -33.85
N VAL A 632 33.40 -0.23 -34.09
CA VAL A 632 32.00 -0.47 -33.73
C VAL A 632 31.39 -1.65 -34.49
N TYR A 633 31.73 -1.78 -35.77
CA TYR A 633 31.30 -2.93 -36.58
C TYR A 633 31.87 -4.25 -36.02
N LYS A 634 33.14 -4.27 -35.67
CA LYS A 634 33.80 -5.43 -35.08
C LYS A 634 33.20 -5.77 -33.72
N ASN A 635 32.88 -4.78 -32.91
CA ASN A 635 32.25 -4.99 -31.59
C ASN A 635 30.89 -5.68 -31.76
N VAL A 636 30.10 -5.31 -32.74
CA VAL A 636 28.78 -5.87 -32.99
C VAL A 636 28.88 -7.22 -33.73
N TYR A 637 29.63 -7.31 -34.83
CA TYR A 637 29.61 -8.48 -35.72
C TYR A 637 30.78 -9.44 -35.53
N GLY A 638 31.75 -9.13 -34.69
CA GLY A 638 32.89 -9.98 -34.37
C GLY A 638 34.01 -9.97 -35.40
N ALA A 639 33.82 -9.28 -36.56
CA ALA A 639 34.79 -9.18 -37.64
C ALA A 639 34.81 -7.76 -38.22
N LEU A 640 35.86 -7.42 -38.94
CA LEU A 640 35.90 -6.17 -39.69
C LEU A 640 34.86 -6.17 -40.81
N PRO A 641 34.30 -5.00 -41.21
CA PRO A 641 33.40 -4.91 -42.34
C PRO A 641 34.12 -5.27 -43.63
N ASP A 642 33.41 -5.84 -44.57
CA ASP A 642 33.94 -5.99 -45.95
C ASP A 642 34.12 -4.62 -46.61
N ALA A 643 34.85 -4.61 -47.75
CA ALA A 643 35.20 -3.37 -48.42
C ALA A 643 33.98 -2.56 -48.91
N ALA A 644 32.90 -3.23 -49.32
CA ALA A 644 31.68 -2.57 -49.80
C ALA A 644 30.90 -1.95 -48.65
N THR A 645 30.75 -2.68 -47.54
CA THR A 645 30.11 -2.22 -46.32
C THR A 645 30.86 -1.02 -45.70
N LEU A 646 32.19 -1.09 -45.61
CA LEU A 646 33.02 0.01 -45.14
C LEU A 646 32.87 1.24 -46.02
N GLN A 647 32.95 1.08 -47.32
CA GLN A 647 32.84 2.19 -48.27
C GLN A 647 31.46 2.87 -48.21
N SER A 648 30.39 2.09 -48.06
CA SER A 648 29.03 2.63 -47.91
C SER A 648 28.89 3.48 -46.62
N ALA A 649 29.50 3.04 -45.53
CA ALA A 649 29.50 3.80 -44.28
C ALA A 649 30.31 5.09 -44.35
N LEU A 650 31.52 5.00 -44.97
CA LEU A 650 32.39 6.17 -45.11
C LEU A 650 31.78 7.26 -45.99
N VAL A 651 31.06 6.91 -47.05
CA VAL A 651 30.32 7.89 -47.88
C VAL A 651 29.34 8.69 -47.06
N GLN A 652 28.63 8.06 -46.11
CA GLN A 652 27.65 8.75 -45.26
C GLN A 652 28.33 9.60 -44.19
N LEU A 653 29.41 9.11 -43.61
CA LEU A 653 30.16 9.80 -42.55
C LEU A 653 30.97 10.97 -43.11
N ASP A 654 31.71 10.77 -44.22
CA ASP A 654 32.58 11.79 -44.79
C ASP A 654 31.78 12.91 -45.47
N SER A 655 30.58 12.61 -46.00
CA SER A 655 29.64 13.63 -46.50
C SER A 655 28.90 14.39 -45.43
N GLY A 656 28.97 13.94 -44.18
CA GLY A 656 28.18 14.50 -43.06
C GLY A 656 26.67 14.15 -43.10
N ALA A 657 26.27 13.23 -43.98
CA ALA A 657 24.89 12.74 -44.06
C ALA A 657 24.48 11.99 -42.78
N LYS A 658 25.44 11.40 -42.07
CA LYS A 658 25.31 10.84 -40.73
C LYS A 658 26.50 11.16 -39.88
N THR A 659 26.25 11.32 -38.59
CA THR A 659 27.31 11.43 -37.56
C THR A 659 27.73 10.02 -37.12
N GLN A 660 28.88 9.93 -36.47
CA GLN A 660 29.32 8.68 -35.81
C GLN A 660 28.28 8.20 -34.77
N ALA A 661 27.67 9.13 -34.01
CA ALA A 661 26.61 8.82 -33.07
C ALA A 661 25.38 8.22 -33.75
N ASP A 662 24.95 8.74 -34.90
CA ASP A 662 23.84 8.17 -35.68
C ASP A 662 24.11 6.73 -36.12
N MET A 663 25.37 6.42 -36.49
CA MET A 663 25.77 5.04 -36.83
C MET A 663 25.71 4.11 -35.60
N VAL A 664 26.12 4.58 -34.44
CA VAL A 664 25.98 3.81 -33.17
C VAL A 664 24.52 3.52 -32.90
N LEU A 665 23.63 4.55 -32.95
CA LEU A 665 22.20 4.38 -32.66
C LEU A 665 21.54 3.34 -33.61
N GLN A 666 21.97 3.24 -34.85
CA GLN A 666 21.45 2.24 -35.78
C GLN A 666 21.86 0.80 -35.45
N MET A 667 22.93 0.61 -34.69
CA MET A 667 23.45 -0.70 -34.34
C MET A 667 22.90 -1.21 -32.97
N LEU A 668 22.26 -0.36 -32.16
CA LEU A 668 21.84 -0.70 -30.83
C LEU A 668 20.94 -1.93 -30.77
N ASP A 669 19.92 -1.98 -31.62
CA ASP A 669 18.88 -3.01 -31.64
C ASP A 669 19.12 -4.13 -32.64
N THR A 670 20.34 -4.24 -33.18
CA THR A 670 20.70 -5.37 -34.04
C THR A 670 20.69 -6.66 -33.21
N ALA A 671 20.15 -7.74 -33.75
CA ALA A 671 20.10 -9.04 -33.08
C ALA A 671 21.48 -9.50 -32.59
N GLN A 672 22.56 -9.12 -33.33
CA GLN A 672 23.91 -9.48 -32.94
C GLN A 672 24.39 -8.68 -31.71
N ASN A 673 24.12 -7.36 -31.64
CA ASN A 673 24.45 -6.58 -30.46
C ASN A 673 23.69 -7.09 -29.22
N LEU A 674 22.37 -7.30 -29.33
CA LEU A 674 21.53 -7.80 -28.25
C LEU A 674 22.04 -9.15 -27.71
N LYS A 675 22.52 -10.03 -28.62
CA LYS A 675 23.14 -11.30 -28.24
C LYS A 675 24.49 -11.08 -27.52
N ASN A 676 25.34 -10.17 -28.04
CA ASN A 676 26.68 -9.94 -27.51
C ASN A 676 26.67 -9.34 -26.09
N ILE A 677 25.65 -8.55 -25.77
CA ILE A 677 25.47 -7.96 -24.41
C ILE A 677 24.71 -8.88 -23.48
N ASP A 678 24.25 -10.03 -23.94
CA ASP A 678 23.38 -10.94 -23.20
C ASP A 678 22.14 -10.21 -22.64
N LEU A 679 21.40 -9.53 -23.54
CA LEU A 679 20.21 -8.77 -23.12
C LEU A 679 19.20 -9.66 -22.36
N VAL A 680 19.05 -10.93 -22.74
CA VAL A 680 18.19 -11.89 -22.07
C VAL A 680 18.67 -12.13 -20.62
N GLY A 681 19.98 -12.30 -20.41
CA GLY A 681 20.54 -12.40 -19.07
C GLY A 681 20.29 -11.16 -18.22
N ILE A 682 20.42 -9.96 -18.81
CA ILE A 682 20.09 -8.71 -18.13
C ILE A 682 18.61 -8.68 -17.75
N GLN A 683 17.71 -9.10 -18.63
CA GLN A 683 16.28 -9.15 -18.35
C GLN A 683 15.91 -10.18 -17.26
N LEU A 684 16.69 -11.23 -17.10
CA LEU A 684 16.47 -12.28 -16.11
C LEU A 684 17.11 -11.99 -14.74
N HIS A 685 18.22 -11.25 -14.70
CA HIS A 685 19.05 -11.12 -13.50
C HIS A 685 19.31 -9.67 -13.07
N GLY A 686 18.75 -8.69 -13.82
CA GLY A 686 18.98 -7.27 -13.59
C GLY A 686 20.28 -6.76 -14.23
N PHE A 687 20.49 -5.45 -14.12
CA PHE A 687 21.66 -4.75 -14.68
C PHE A 687 22.57 -4.27 -13.54
N ASP A 688 23.71 -4.92 -13.39
CA ASP A 688 24.69 -4.64 -12.33
C ASP A 688 25.53 -3.39 -12.66
N TYR A 689 25.73 -2.49 -11.69
CA TYR A 689 26.51 -1.27 -11.85
C TYR A 689 27.08 -0.71 -10.52
N LEU A 690 28.03 0.24 -10.61
CA LEU A 690 28.48 1.10 -9.53
C LEU A 690 27.97 2.52 -9.75
N SER A 691 27.44 3.15 -8.69
CA SER A 691 26.97 4.54 -8.72
C SER A 691 28.07 5.50 -8.33
#